data_d54260da750d786003fa54b14941596d
#
_entry.id   d54260da750d786003fa54b14941596d
#
_cell.length_a   1.000
_cell.length_b   1.000
_cell.length_c   1.000
_cell.angle_alpha   90.00
_cell.angle_beta   90.00
_cell.angle_gamma   90.00
#
_symmetry.space_group_name_H-M   'P 1'
#
loop_
_entity.id
_entity.type
_entity.pdbx_description
1 polymer ?
#
loop_
_entity_poly.entity_id
_entity_poly.type
_entity_poly.pdbx_seq_one_letter_code
_entity_poly.pdbx_strand_id
1 'polypeptide(L)'
;MSNSPLLAALSRRVLVIDGAMGTSLQSCPDCHLDDWLGRENCSEILTKSRPDMIQRIHESFLEAGSDCVETNTFGANLLVGAEFDDEVVAMTRELNREGVELAKAACEKFATPSRPRFVLGSMGPGTKLVSLGQTDWDLMFQSYAEQARGLLDGGTDAFLIETCQDLLQVRCAVNACLKALDERGMGPEQVPIMVSITIEATGTMLLGSDIASAVNALRMLPIASLGLNCATGPVEMTTHVDFLCRHWDRFVSVIPNAGLPVLVDGQASYPLQPKPFAKAMRRFVEEYGVNIIGGCCGTTPEHIAALVELAGDRPPPERTPEPLPAGCSSLYGFTEFQQDNSFLIVAERTNANGSRKFKRLLDAEDWDALVSMGREELRGGSHLLDVCVDFVGRDGAVDMDQIASRYATSLNAPIMIDSTEAATIEAGLKRLGGKCVVNSINLEDGEKRLNEICPLLKAHGAACVALTIDEDPQAGMAKTAERKLEIAARIHDLFTGKWGLNEQDLLFDPLTFTIATGMEDDRRLGHETLEGIRLISERFPECGIILGLSNISFGLRPVTRAVLNSVFLHHARERGLTGAIVHASKILPRTKIDEEKWLAAEWLIFDRRGEDRPEGMDADFDPLLYFIGLFPEGEDAVEKVSLESLPLHERLQRHIIDGEDDGLPETLDEALAEMSPLDIINKHLLEGMKVVGVLFGDGRMQLPFVLQSAEVMKKAVARLEPLMEKVEGDTGRGSIVLATVSGDVHDIGKNLVDIILTNNGYTVHNIGIKQSLQQIVDALKTTNASSIGMSGLLVKSVTVMEQNLKSLNDLGITVPVILGGAALTRFHAEKRL
;
A
#
# COMPACT_ATOMS: atom_id res chain seq x y z
N MET A 1 -8.32 31.95 3.14
CA MET A 1 -8.25 32.05 1.67
C MET A 1 -6.79 31.89 1.29
N SER A 2 -6.46 31.05 0.32
CA SER A 2 -5.08 30.85 -0.15
C SER A 2 -4.50 32.16 -0.66
N ASN A 3 -3.27 32.48 -0.26
CA ASN A 3 -2.56 33.67 -0.73
C ASN A 3 -1.87 33.43 -2.10
N SER A 4 -1.96 32.24 -2.67
CA SER A 4 -1.37 31.87 -3.96
C SER A 4 -2.31 32.19 -5.12
N PRO A 5 -1.89 33.06 -6.07
CA PRO A 5 -2.65 33.34 -7.30
C PRO A 5 -2.87 32.09 -8.15
N LEU A 6 -1.92 31.14 -8.17
CA LEU A 6 -2.03 29.88 -8.88
C LEU A 6 -3.18 29.01 -8.33
N LEU A 7 -3.25 28.84 -7.00
CA LEU A 7 -4.35 28.09 -6.35
C LEU A 7 -5.71 28.74 -6.59
N ALA A 8 -5.76 30.07 -6.60
CA ALA A 8 -6.97 30.83 -6.93
C ALA A 8 -7.39 30.63 -8.41
N ALA A 9 -6.46 30.47 -9.33
CA ALA A 9 -6.75 30.17 -10.73
C ALA A 9 -7.24 28.72 -10.90
N LEU A 10 -6.60 27.74 -10.25
CA LEU A 10 -6.95 26.32 -10.25
C LEU A 10 -8.38 26.05 -9.74
N SER A 11 -8.84 26.85 -8.77
CA SER A 11 -10.21 26.72 -8.26
C SER A 11 -11.29 27.27 -9.22
N ARG A 12 -10.90 27.95 -10.28
CA ARG A 12 -11.84 28.60 -11.23
C ARG A 12 -11.91 27.93 -12.58
N ARG A 13 -10.80 27.37 -13.08
CA ARG A 13 -10.71 26.77 -14.39
C ARG A 13 -9.63 25.71 -14.48
N VAL A 14 -9.70 24.85 -15.48
CA VAL A 14 -8.62 23.94 -15.83
C VAL A 14 -7.43 24.77 -16.34
N LEU A 15 -6.23 24.50 -15.80
CA LEU A 15 -4.99 25.12 -16.25
C LEU A 15 -4.25 24.20 -17.22
N VAL A 16 -3.64 24.81 -18.22
CA VAL A 16 -2.78 24.12 -19.19
C VAL A 16 -1.32 24.46 -18.91
N ILE A 17 -0.53 23.43 -18.59
CA ILE A 17 0.95 23.54 -18.50
C ILE A 17 1.52 23.42 -19.91
N ASP A 18 2.77 23.86 -20.09
CA ASP A 18 3.48 23.76 -21.35
C ASP A 18 3.81 22.33 -21.76
N GLY A 19 4.72 22.16 -22.69
CA GLY A 19 5.16 20.87 -23.24
C GLY A 19 6.63 20.63 -23.01
N ALA A 20 7.15 19.62 -23.70
CA ALA A 20 8.46 19.04 -23.50
C ALA A 20 9.63 20.00 -23.75
N MET A 21 10.25 20.55 -22.71
CA MET A 21 11.49 21.32 -22.79
C MET A 21 12.62 20.49 -23.44
N GLY A 22 12.89 19.28 -22.90
CA GLY A 22 13.96 18.42 -23.38
C GLY A 22 13.83 18.02 -24.85
N THR A 23 12.64 17.63 -25.32
CA THR A 23 12.40 17.31 -26.74
C THR A 23 12.54 18.55 -27.62
N SER A 24 12.13 19.73 -27.14
CA SER A 24 12.28 20.99 -27.85
C SER A 24 13.75 21.37 -28.03
N LEU A 25 14.56 21.15 -26.98
CA LEU A 25 16.02 21.37 -27.05
C LEU A 25 16.72 20.43 -28.05
N GLN A 26 16.39 19.14 -28.00
CA GLN A 26 16.93 18.11 -28.90
C GLN A 26 16.55 18.36 -30.37
N SER A 27 15.39 18.94 -30.60
CA SER A 27 14.89 19.25 -31.96
C SER A 27 15.32 20.63 -32.46
N CYS A 28 16.00 21.41 -31.61
CA CYS A 28 16.41 22.77 -31.99
C CYS A 28 17.62 22.75 -32.94
N PRO A 29 17.47 23.21 -34.21
CA PRO A 29 18.55 23.15 -35.19
C PRO A 29 19.73 24.10 -34.86
N ASP A 30 19.49 25.10 -34.00
CA ASP A 30 20.50 26.10 -33.60
C ASP A 30 21.25 25.68 -32.31
N CYS A 31 20.99 24.48 -31.75
CA CYS A 31 21.70 23.94 -30.60
C CYS A 31 22.93 23.14 -31.08
N HIS A 32 24.10 23.58 -30.72
CA HIS A 32 25.37 22.97 -31.12
C HIS A 32 26.10 22.37 -29.93
N LEU A 33 27.01 21.41 -30.15
CA LEU A 33 27.78 20.75 -29.09
C LEU A 33 28.53 21.75 -28.19
N ASP A 34 29.04 22.84 -28.75
CA ASP A 34 29.74 23.87 -27.99
C ASP A 34 28.84 24.62 -26.99
N ASP A 35 27.51 24.65 -27.23
CA ASP A 35 26.55 25.29 -26.34
C ASP A 35 26.45 24.57 -24.99
N TRP A 36 26.74 23.27 -24.97
CA TRP A 36 26.74 22.44 -23.75
C TRP A 36 27.97 22.61 -22.87
N LEU A 37 28.93 23.45 -23.27
CA LEU A 37 30.18 23.73 -22.53
C LEU A 37 30.93 22.45 -22.10
N GLY A 38 30.92 21.41 -22.95
CA GLY A 38 31.52 20.11 -22.69
C GLY A 38 30.72 19.19 -21.75
N ARG A 39 29.48 19.55 -21.40
CA ARG A 39 28.58 18.81 -20.49
C ARG A 39 27.33 18.32 -21.22
N GLU A 40 27.55 17.49 -22.21
CA GLU A 40 26.49 16.95 -23.06
C GLU A 40 25.38 16.29 -22.18
N ASN A 41 24.13 16.55 -22.49
CA ASN A 41 22.92 16.15 -21.73
C ASN A 41 22.68 16.92 -20.40
N CYS A 42 23.49 17.89 -20.03
CA CYS A 42 23.20 18.83 -18.96
C CYS A 42 22.34 19.98 -19.49
N SER A 43 21.03 19.77 -19.68
CA SER A 43 20.15 20.78 -20.31
C SER A 43 20.09 22.09 -19.51
N GLU A 44 20.33 22.04 -18.23
CA GLU A 44 20.30 23.16 -17.30
C GLU A 44 21.42 24.16 -17.57
N ILE A 45 22.59 23.70 -18.12
CA ILE A 45 23.70 24.58 -18.47
C ILE A 45 23.33 25.55 -19.60
N LEU A 46 22.36 25.18 -20.45
CA LEU A 46 21.86 26.02 -21.52
C LEU A 46 21.16 27.30 -20.99
N THR A 47 20.73 27.30 -19.75
CA THR A 47 20.27 28.51 -19.04
C THR A 47 21.36 29.59 -19.02
N LYS A 48 22.63 29.18 -18.93
CA LYS A 48 23.80 30.08 -18.96
C LYS A 48 24.29 30.36 -20.36
N SER A 49 24.50 29.31 -21.15
CA SER A 49 25.16 29.41 -22.46
C SER A 49 24.22 29.90 -23.57
N ARG A 50 22.92 29.56 -23.47
CA ARG A 50 21.91 29.89 -24.48
C ARG A 50 20.57 30.32 -23.85
N PRO A 51 20.56 31.36 -22.99
CA PRO A 51 19.34 31.87 -22.39
C PRO A 51 18.31 32.31 -23.43
N ASP A 52 18.75 32.77 -24.60
CA ASP A 52 17.89 33.13 -25.73
C ASP A 52 17.06 31.94 -26.25
N MET A 53 17.66 30.77 -26.28
CA MET A 53 17.01 29.56 -26.75
C MET A 53 15.97 29.07 -25.72
N ILE A 54 16.32 29.02 -24.45
CA ILE A 54 15.40 28.64 -23.37
C ILE A 54 14.18 29.58 -23.35
N GLN A 55 14.43 30.87 -23.44
CA GLN A 55 13.38 31.87 -23.48
C GLN A 55 12.44 31.70 -24.69
N ARG A 56 13.00 31.45 -25.89
CA ARG A 56 12.20 31.18 -27.11
C ARG A 56 11.28 29.94 -26.95
N ILE A 57 11.77 28.89 -26.28
CA ILE A 57 10.96 27.69 -26.04
C ILE A 57 9.80 28.04 -25.11
N HIS A 58 10.02 28.72 -23.98
CA HIS A 58 8.94 29.18 -23.10
C HIS A 58 7.93 30.06 -23.85
N GLU A 59 8.42 31.03 -24.63
CA GLU A 59 7.56 31.93 -25.42
C GLU A 59 6.69 31.16 -26.43
N SER A 60 7.22 30.10 -27.08
CA SER A 60 6.47 29.30 -28.06
C SER A 60 5.28 28.58 -27.42
N PHE A 61 5.42 28.04 -26.19
CA PHE A 61 4.32 27.42 -25.47
C PHE A 61 3.33 28.46 -24.92
N LEU A 62 3.82 29.62 -24.48
CA LEU A 62 2.94 30.71 -24.03
C LEU A 62 2.15 31.32 -25.20
N GLU A 63 2.73 31.41 -26.40
CA GLU A 63 2.03 31.80 -27.62
C GLU A 63 0.95 30.80 -28.02
N ALA A 64 1.21 29.49 -27.82
CA ALA A 64 0.21 28.42 -27.95
C ALA A 64 -0.92 28.51 -26.92
N GLY A 65 -0.75 29.32 -25.85
CA GLY A 65 -1.77 29.65 -24.87
C GLY A 65 -1.62 28.94 -23.52
N SER A 66 -0.48 28.28 -23.22
CA SER A 66 -0.26 27.65 -21.91
C SER A 66 -0.41 28.67 -20.78
N ASP A 67 -1.00 28.22 -19.66
CA ASP A 67 -1.20 29.04 -18.45
C ASP A 67 0.02 29.01 -17.52
N CYS A 68 0.77 27.91 -17.56
CA CYS A 68 1.96 27.69 -16.76
C CYS A 68 3.12 27.26 -17.67
N VAL A 69 4.34 27.61 -17.29
CA VAL A 69 5.58 27.08 -17.89
C VAL A 69 6.46 26.46 -16.82
N GLU A 70 7.05 25.30 -17.13
CA GLU A 70 8.04 24.62 -16.32
C GLU A 70 9.43 25.20 -16.57
N THR A 71 10.19 25.41 -15.50
CA THR A 71 11.56 25.96 -15.63
C THR A 71 12.51 24.92 -16.22
N ASN A 72 13.59 25.35 -16.90
CA ASN A 72 14.67 24.48 -17.37
C ASN A 72 15.61 24.10 -16.21
N THR A 73 15.06 23.43 -15.18
CA THR A 73 15.75 23.11 -13.92
C THR A 73 15.55 21.68 -13.47
N PHE A 74 15.03 20.82 -14.33
CA PHE A 74 14.68 19.41 -14.03
C PHE A 74 15.80 18.65 -13.31
N GLY A 75 17.04 18.70 -13.84
CA GLY A 75 18.24 18.08 -13.26
C GLY A 75 19.12 19.04 -12.47
N ALA A 76 18.70 20.30 -12.20
CA ALA A 76 19.50 21.30 -11.51
C ALA A 76 19.61 21.05 -10.01
N ASN A 77 20.11 19.89 -9.59
CA ASN A 77 20.31 19.52 -8.19
C ASN A 77 21.75 19.00 -7.96
N LEU A 78 22.16 18.94 -6.69
CA LEU A 78 23.54 18.60 -6.34
C LEU A 78 23.95 17.19 -6.80
N LEU A 79 23.05 16.20 -6.71
CA LEU A 79 23.35 14.81 -7.06
C LEU A 79 23.53 14.63 -8.57
N VAL A 80 22.68 15.27 -9.38
CA VAL A 80 22.82 15.25 -10.85
C VAL A 80 24.03 16.08 -11.27
N GLY A 81 24.23 17.26 -10.69
CA GLY A 81 25.39 18.10 -10.96
C GLY A 81 26.73 17.39 -10.75
N ALA A 82 26.80 16.56 -9.70
CA ALA A 82 27.99 15.76 -9.36
C ALA A 82 28.34 14.69 -10.40
N GLU A 83 27.43 14.34 -11.30
CA GLU A 83 27.70 13.42 -12.41
C GLU A 83 28.47 14.10 -13.57
N PHE A 84 28.46 15.44 -13.61
CA PHE A 84 29.21 16.21 -14.57
C PHE A 84 30.55 16.71 -13.96
N ASP A 85 30.47 17.68 -13.06
CA ASP A 85 31.65 18.21 -12.38
C ASP A 85 31.30 19.13 -11.18
N ASP A 86 32.35 19.49 -10.39
CA ASP A 86 32.21 20.37 -9.24
C ASP A 86 31.70 21.78 -9.56
N GLU A 87 31.89 22.27 -10.79
CA GLU A 87 31.43 23.58 -11.21
C GLU A 87 29.90 23.58 -11.37
N VAL A 88 29.33 22.51 -11.95
CA VAL A 88 27.89 22.37 -12.07
C VAL A 88 27.25 22.28 -10.68
N VAL A 89 27.87 21.51 -9.75
CA VAL A 89 27.43 21.45 -8.34
C VAL A 89 27.43 22.85 -7.72
N ALA A 90 28.51 23.63 -7.91
CA ALA A 90 28.61 24.97 -7.34
C ALA A 90 27.57 25.95 -7.93
N MET A 91 27.13 25.73 -9.18
CA MET A 91 26.14 26.56 -9.85
C MET A 91 24.69 26.15 -9.59
N THR A 92 24.42 25.04 -8.86
CA THR A 92 23.07 24.52 -8.67
C THR A 92 22.05 25.60 -8.31
N ARG A 93 22.34 26.39 -7.29
CA ARG A 93 21.41 27.45 -6.82
C ARG A 93 21.20 28.54 -7.86
N GLU A 94 22.27 28.93 -8.55
CA GLU A 94 22.23 29.95 -9.57
C GLU A 94 21.46 29.50 -10.83
N LEU A 95 21.66 28.25 -11.29
CA LEU A 95 20.92 27.68 -12.42
C LEU A 95 19.40 27.64 -12.15
N ASN A 96 19.02 27.29 -10.95
CA ASN A 96 17.61 27.30 -10.55
C ASN A 96 17.02 28.73 -10.52
N ARG A 97 17.75 29.68 -9.93
CA ARG A 97 17.32 31.08 -9.88
C ARG A 97 17.12 31.64 -11.29
N GLU A 98 18.16 31.51 -12.16
CA GLU A 98 18.13 32.06 -13.52
C GLU A 98 17.09 31.35 -14.38
N GLY A 99 16.90 30.03 -14.22
CA GLY A 99 15.83 29.28 -14.89
C GLY A 99 14.46 29.87 -14.62
N VAL A 100 14.18 30.22 -13.34
CA VAL A 100 12.93 30.90 -12.96
C VAL A 100 12.86 32.31 -13.54
N GLU A 101 13.97 33.11 -13.51
CA GLU A 101 14.00 34.47 -14.03
C GLU A 101 13.69 34.50 -15.55
N LEU A 102 14.24 33.55 -16.33
CA LEU A 102 13.95 33.41 -17.77
C LEU A 102 12.46 33.05 -18.01
N ALA A 103 11.94 32.09 -17.30
CA ALA A 103 10.53 31.68 -17.39
C ALA A 103 9.59 32.85 -17.04
N LYS A 104 9.91 33.62 -15.99
CA LYS A 104 9.15 34.83 -15.62
C LYS A 104 9.18 35.89 -16.71
N ALA A 105 10.38 36.18 -17.26
CA ALA A 105 10.50 37.14 -18.33
C ALA A 105 9.68 36.77 -19.58
N ALA A 106 9.56 35.47 -19.87
CA ALA A 106 8.65 34.99 -20.89
C ALA A 106 7.18 35.18 -20.48
N CYS A 107 6.78 34.74 -19.26
CA CYS A 107 5.42 34.89 -18.75
C CYS A 107 4.92 36.36 -18.77
N GLU A 108 5.75 37.32 -18.40
CA GLU A 108 5.41 38.75 -18.36
C GLU A 108 4.97 39.28 -19.72
N LYS A 109 5.54 38.76 -20.84
CA LYS A 109 5.17 39.17 -22.20
C LYS A 109 3.74 38.72 -22.59
N PHE A 110 3.25 37.61 -22.03
CA PHE A 110 1.99 37.00 -22.42
C PHE A 110 0.89 37.11 -21.34
N ALA A 111 1.25 37.56 -20.12
CA ALA A 111 0.30 37.71 -19.01
C ALA A 111 -0.63 38.90 -19.27
N THR A 112 -1.90 38.70 -18.92
CA THR A 112 -2.91 39.77 -18.87
C THR A 112 -3.60 39.77 -17.52
N PRO A 113 -4.28 40.90 -17.11
CA PRO A 113 -5.04 40.92 -15.84
C PRO A 113 -6.11 39.82 -15.74
N SER A 114 -6.72 39.43 -16.88
CA SER A 114 -7.73 38.36 -16.94
C SER A 114 -7.14 36.95 -17.07
N ARG A 115 -5.90 36.84 -17.55
CA ARG A 115 -5.19 35.57 -17.77
C ARG A 115 -3.72 35.66 -17.32
N PRO A 116 -3.46 35.60 -16.00
CA PRO A 116 -2.09 35.55 -15.51
C PRO A 116 -1.39 34.28 -15.98
N ARG A 117 -0.06 34.34 -16.06
CA ARG A 117 0.82 33.22 -16.39
C ARG A 117 1.65 32.88 -15.15
N PHE A 118 1.94 31.60 -14.96
CA PHE A 118 2.61 31.11 -13.77
C PHE A 118 3.89 30.33 -14.14
N VAL A 119 4.87 30.40 -13.25
CA VAL A 119 6.15 29.69 -13.38
C VAL A 119 6.19 28.55 -12.37
N LEU A 120 6.32 27.33 -12.84
CA LEU A 120 6.47 26.12 -12.04
C LEU A 120 7.94 25.74 -12.00
N GLY A 121 8.52 25.72 -10.80
CA GLY A 121 9.91 25.28 -10.59
C GLY A 121 10.01 23.77 -10.73
N SER A 122 10.49 23.31 -11.87
CA SER A 122 10.66 21.89 -12.22
C SER A 122 11.77 21.24 -11.38
N MET A 123 11.45 20.12 -10.75
CA MET A 123 12.31 19.31 -9.87
C MET A 123 12.19 17.84 -10.25
N GLY A 124 13.08 17.34 -11.07
CA GLY A 124 13.08 15.95 -11.55
C GLY A 124 13.65 14.96 -10.52
N PRO A 125 13.54 13.64 -10.77
CA PRO A 125 13.98 12.60 -9.85
C PRO A 125 15.51 12.43 -9.77
N GLY A 126 16.27 12.97 -10.71
CA GLY A 126 17.69 12.66 -10.86
C GLY A 126 17.90 11.19 -11.27
N THR A 127 19.11 10.69 -11.01
CA THR A 127 19.57 9.37 -11.47
C THR A 127 19.74 8.35 -10.34
N LYS A 128 19.54 8.76 -9.08
CA LYS A 128 19.73 7.93 -7.89
C LYS A 128 18.40 7.66 -7.18
N LEU A 129 18.15 6.39 -6.88
CA LEU A 129 16.95 5.94 -6.17
C LEU A 129 17.27 5.64 -4.70
N VAL A 130 16.63 6.38 -3.79
CA VAL A 130 16.85 6.26 -2.34
C VAL A 130 16.41 4.90 -1.83
N SER A 131 15.26 4.40 -2.29
CA SER A 131 14.74 3.09 -1.88
C SER A 131 15.65 1.93 -2.28
N LEU A 132 16.51 2.10 -3.29
CA LEU A 132 17.49 1.10 -3.70
C LEU A 132 18.87 1.31 -3.03
N GLY A 133 19.01 2.29 -2.15
CA GLY A 133 20.28 2.59 -1.49
C GLY A 133 21.37 3.15 -2.41
N GLN A 134 21.00 3.67 -3.58
CA GLN A 134 21.95 4.30 -4.53
C GLN A 134 22.42 5.68 -4.01
N THR A 135 21.65 6.26 -3.11
CA THR A 135 21.99 7.42 -2.29
C THR A 135 21.25 7.29 -0.96
N ASP A 136 21.64 8.08 0.04
CA ASP A 136 20.90 8.15 1.31
C ASP A 136 19.90 9.32 1.33
N TRP A 137 19.00 9.29 2.31
CA TRP A 137 17.98 10.32 2.51
C TRP A 137 18.59 11.70 2.72
N ASP A 138 19.63 11.82 3.54
CA ASP A 138 20.17 13.12 3.95
C ASP A 138 20.88 13.84 2.79
N LEU A 139 21.62 13.09 1.96
CA LEU A 139 22.22 13.63 0.73
C LEU A 139 21.13 14.05 -0.28
N MET A 140 20.12 13.23 -0.47
CA MET A 140 19.00 13.55 -1.35
C MET A 140 18.23 14.78 -0.85
N PHE A 141 18.00 14.87 0.45
CA PHE A 141 17.34 16.02 1.08
C PHE A 141 18.14 17.31 0.86
N GLN A 142 19.46 17.29 1.08
CA GLN A 142 20.33 18.44 0.85
C GLN A 142 20.30 18.88 -0.62
N SER A 143 20.29 17.91 -1.54
CA SER A 143 20.25 18.15 -2.99
C SER A 143 18.97 18.89 -3.38
N TYR A 144 17.81 18.41 -2.95
CA TYR A 144 16.54 19.08 -3.24
C TYR A 144 16.36 20.38 -2.46
N ALA A 145 16.87 20.50 -1.25
CA ALA A 145 16.79 21.75 -0.49
C ALA A 145 17.56 22.89 -1.17
N GLU A 146 18.75 22.61 -1.74
CA GLU A 146 19.50 23.62 -2.49
C GLU A 146 18.80 24.02 -3.80
N GLN A 147 18.23 23.06 -4.51
CA GLN A 147 17.38 23.30 -5.67
C GLN A 147 16.18 24.20 -5.31
N ALA A 148 15.44 23.84 -4.27
CA ALA A 148 14.28 24.61 -3.81
C ALA A 148 14.63 26.03 -3.40
N ARG A 149 15.78 26.24 -2.72
CA ARG A 149 16.27 27.60 -2.38
C ARG A 149 16.52 28.44 -3.62
N GLY A 150 17.16 27.85 -4.65
CA GLY A 150 17.40 28.53 -5.93
C GLY A 150 16.12 28.92 -6.66
N LEU A 151 15.13 28.01 -6.70
CA LEU A 151 13.82 28.27 -7.29
C LEU A 151 13.08 29.40 -6.54
N LEU A 152 13.15 29.44 -5.21
CA LEU A 152 12.59 30.51 -4.40
C LEU A 152 13.36 31.84 -4.60
N ASP A 153 14.67 31.81 -4.82
CA ASP A 153 15.45 33.02 -5.12
C ASP A 153 14.99 33.69 -6.41
N GLY A 154 14.65 32.89 -7.43
CA GLY A 154 14.03 33.34 -8.68
C GLY A 154 12.56 33.77 -8.52
N GLY A 155 11.92 33.35 -7.46
CA GLY A 155 10.50 33.68 -7.13
C GLY A 155 9.51 32.83 -7.92
N THR A 156 9.69 31.51 -7.97
CA THR A 156 8.75 30.56 -8.57
C THR A 156 7.34 30.70 -7.94
N ASP A 157 6.29 30.40 -8.73
CA ASP A 157 4.90 30.43 -8.25
C ASP A 157 4.48 29.11 -7.57
N ALA A 158 5.16 28.00 -7.90
CA ALA A 158 5.00 26.69 -7.27
C ALA A 158 6.26 25.83 -7.47
N PHE A 159 6.45 24.83 -6.63
CA PHE A 159 7.35 23.71 -6.90
C PHE A 159 6.59 22.62 -7.66
N LEU A 160 7.20 22.07 -8.71
CA LEU A 160 6.70 20.89 -9.42
C LEU A 160 7.72 19.77 -9.30
N ILE A 161 7.46 18.85 -8.38
CA ILE A 161 8.24 17.62 -8.19
C ILE A 161 7.65 16.60 -9.17
N GLU A 162 8.37 16.30 -10.26
CA GLU A 162 7.81 15.59 -11.40
C GLU A 162 8.62 14.36 -11.83
N THR A 163 8.01 13.51 -12.66
CA THR A 163 8.60 12.29 -13.23
C THR A 163 9.12 11.34 -12.14
N CYS A 164 8.51 11.37 -10.97
CA CYS A 164 8.99 10.65 -9.81
C CYS A 164 8.70 9.15 -9.93
N GLN A 165 9.73 8.34 -9.67
CA GLN A 165 9.72 6.88 -9.79
C GLN A 165 9.86 6.16 -8.45
N ASP A 166 10.09 6.91 -7.35
CA ASP A 166 10.33 6.41 -5.99
C ASP A 166 9.56 7.27 -4.98
N LEU A 167 8.63 6.66 -4.22
CA LEU A 167 7.82 7.36 -3.22
C LEU A 167 8.65 7.93 -2.07
N LEU A 168 9.76 7.27 -1.70
CA LEU A 168 10.66 7.77 -0.68
C LEU A 168 11.35 9.06 -1.14
N GLN A 169 11.74 9.12 -2.41
CA GLN A 169 12.31 10.30 -3.05
C GLN A 169 11.30 11.46 -3.09
N VAL A 170 10.03 11.20 -3.48
CA VAL A 170 8.97 12.21 -3.45
C VAL A 170 8.84 12.84 -2.06
N ARG A 171 8.79 11.99 -1.03
CA ARG A 171 8.70 12.42 0.36
C ARG A 171 9.88 13.29 0.78
N CYS A 172 11.07 12.87 0.38
CA CYS A 172 12.31 13.61 0.62
C CYS A 172 12.26 15.00 -0.05
N ALA A 173 11.87 15.08 -1.32
CA ALA A 173 11.75 16.34 -2.07
C ALA A 173 10.69 17.28 -1.47
N VAL A 174 9.52 16.75 -1.05
CA VAL A 174 8.48 17.55 -0.39
C VAL A 174 9.01 18.15 0.91
N ASN A 175 9.69 17.36 1.75
CA ASN A 175 10.26 17.85 3.01
C ASN A 175 11.36 18.90 2.76
N ALA A 176 12.16 18.74 1.70
CA ALA A 176 13.17 19.72 1.30
C ALA A 176 12.55 21.05 0.87
N CYS A 177 11.44 21.01 0.11
CA CYS A 177 10.68 22.21 -0.26
C CYS A 177 10.08 22.88 0.97
N LEU A 178 9.48 22.13 1.89
CA LEU A 178 8.94 22.66 3.15
C LEU A 178 10.02 23.34 4.00
N LYS A 179 11.21 22.74 4.08
CA LYS A 179 12.36 23.34 4.76
C LYS A 179 12.79 24.65 4.13
N ALA A 180 12.90 24.71 2.80
CA ALA A 180 13.27 25.92 2.08
C ALA A 180 12.24 27.05 2.25
N LEU A 181 10.93 26.71 2.34
CA LEU A 181 9.86 27.66 2.64
C LEU A 181 9.96 28.16 4.08
N ASP A 182 10.11 27.28 5.05
CA ASP A 182 10.21 27.61 6.49
C ASP A 182 11.39 28.56 6.75
N GLU A 183 12.54 28.37 6.12
CA GLU A 183 13.71 29.25 6.19
C GLU A 183 13.41 30.72 5.76
N ARG A 184 12.31 30.92 5.04
CA ARG A 184 11.83 32.25 4.59
C ARG A 184 10.59 32.73 5.32
N GLY A 185 10.11 31.98 6.29
CA GLY A 185 8.83 32.25 6.97
C GLY A 185 7.63 32.14 6.04
N MET A 186 7.71 31.28 5.02
CA MET A 186 6.66 30.99 4.04
C MET A 186 6.08 29.60 4.27
N GLY A 187 4.91 29.36 3.69
CA GLY A 187 4.28 28.04 3.71
C GLY A 187 3.75 27.61 2.32
N PRO A 188 3.29 26.37 2.20
CA PRO A 188 2.76 25.83 0.95
C PRO A 188 1.45 26.50 0.48
N GLU A 189 0.81 27.31 1.32
CA GLU A 189 -0.33 28.15 0.96
C GLU A 189 0.08 29.39 0.14
N GLN A 190 1.37 29.75 0.16
CA GLN A 190 1.95 30.85 -0.60
C GLN A 190 2.65 30.34 -1.85
N VAL A 191 3.52 29.33 -1.73
CA VAL A 191 4.17 28.66 -2.84
C VAL A 191 3.80 27.16 -2.76
N PRO A 192 2.75 26.73 -3.48
CA PRO A 192 2.28 25.36 -3.42
C PRO A 192 3.30 24.35 -3.93
N ILE A 193 3.25 23.14 -3.37
CA ILE A 193 4.03 22.00 -3.80
C ILE A 193 3.11 21.10 -4.62
N MET A 194 3.47 20.87 -5.87
CA MET A 194 2.78 19.99 -6.81
C MET A 194 3.64 18.74 -7.01
N VAL A 195 3.00 17.57 -7.06
CA VAL A 195 3.68 16.29 -7.25
C VAL A 195 3.12 15.57 -8.47
N SER A 196 4.00 15.07 -9.31
CA SER A 196 3.64 14.22 -10.45
C SER A 196 4.51 12.97 -10.46
N ILE A 197 3.86 11.80 -10.34
CA ILE A 197 4.53 10.50 -10.35
C ILE A 197 4.45 9.88 -11.74
N THR A 198 5.34 8.93 -12.00
CA THR A 198 5.39 8.21 -13.27
C THR A 198 4.94 6.77 -13.08
N ILE A 199 3.90 6.38 -13.81
CA ILE A 199 3.41 5.00 -13.89
C ILE A 199 3.84 4.42 -15.23
N GLU A 200 4.60 3.32 -15.19
CA GLU A 200 5.08 2.62 -16.37
C GLU A 200 3.94 1.83 -17.07
N ALA A 201 4.19 1.36 -18.27
CA ALA A 201 3.25 0.52 -19.01
C ALA A 201 2.87 -0.78 -18.26
N THR A 202 3.65 -1.18 -17.26
CA THR A 202 3.34 -2.29 -16.34
C THR A 202 2.21 -2.00 -15.36
N GLY A 203 1.77 -0.73 -15.27
CA GLY A 203 0.73 -0.28 -14.34
C GLY A 203 1.23 0.08 -12.94
N THR A 204 2.54 0.16 -12.74
CA THR A 204 3.18 0.55 -11.48
C THR A 204 4.27 1.60 -11.72
N MET A 205 4.70 2.29 -10.66
CA MET A 205 5.95 3.05 -10.70
C MET A 205 7.14 2.12 -10.97
N LEU A 206 8.29 2.65 -11.34
CA LEU A 206 9.51 1.87 -11.67
C LEU A 206 9.88 0.85 -10.60
N LEU A 207 9.75 1.20 -9.33
CA LEU A 207 10.06 0.31 -8.20
C LEU A 207 8.92 -0.66 -7.85
N GLY A 208 7.81 -0.64 -8.59
CA GLY A 208 6.69 -1.55 -8.40
C GLY A 208 5.55 -1.01 -7.53
N SER A 209 5.59 0.25 -7.10
CA SER A 209 4.50 0.88 -6.33
C SER A 209 3.25 1.05 -7.19
N ASP A 210 2.11 0.58 -6.71
CA ASP A 210 0.82 0.83 -7.34
C ASP A 210 0.27 2.23 -6.99
N ILE A 211 -0.75 2.68 -7.72
CA ILE A 211 -1.34 4.01 -7.53
C ILE A 211 -2.00 4.17 -6.15
N ALA A 212 -2.55 3.11 -5.56
CA ALA A 212 -3.16 3.15 -4.24
C ALA A 212 -2.11 3.38 -3.15
N SER A 213 -0.95 2.69 -3.26
CA SER A 213 0.20 2.93 -2.39
C SER A 213 0.71 4.36 -2.47
N ALA A 214 0.78 4.91 -3.69
CA ALA A 214 1.22 6.29 -3.90
C ALA A 214 0.25 7.30 -3.24
N VAL A 215 -1.05 7.17 -3.47
CA VAL A 215 -2.07 8.00 -2.82
C VAL A 215 -1.99 7.89 -1.30
N ASN A 216 -1.90 6.66 -0.77
CA ASN A 216 -1.85 6.42 0.68
C ASN A 216 -0.58 7.01 1.32
N ALA A 217 0.58 6.86 0.68
CA ALA A 217 1.87 7.36 1.19
C ALA A 217 1.98 8.90 1.15
N LEU A 218 1.28 9.55 0.21
CA LEU A 218 1.42 10.99 -0.04
C LEU A 218 0.27 11.83 0.53
N ARG A 219 -0.87 11.24 0.87
CA ARG A 219 -2.09 11.97 1.26
C ARG A 219 -1.91 12.89 2.48
N MET A 220 -1.02 12.54 3.41
CA MET A 220 -0.74 13.32 4.61
C MET A 220 0.22 14.49 4.38
N LEU A 221 0.93 14.49 3.26
CA LEU A 221 1.85 15.57 2.94
C LEU A 221 1.09 16.81 2.44
N PRO A 222 1.58 18.04 2.72
CA PRO A 222 0.91 19.27 2.33
C PRO A 222 1.20 19.62 0.86
N ILE A 223 0.85 18.72 -0.05
CA ILE A 223 0.97 18.89 -1.51
C ILE A 223 -0.36 19.39 -2.08
N ALA A 224 -0.31 20.33 -3.00
CA ALA A 224 -1.50 20.95 -3.58
C ALA A 224 -2.14 20.08 -4.67
N SER A 225 -1.32 19.38 -5.45
CA SER A 225 -1.79 18.46 -6.49
C SER A 225 -1.00 17.17 -6.52
N LEU A 226 -1.67 16.08 -6.86
CA LEU A 226 -1.05 14.82 -7.23
C LEU A 226 -1.45 14.48 -8.66
N GLY A 227 -0.49 14.08 -9.48
CA GLY A 227 -0.76 13.77 -10.87
C GLY A 227 0.16 12.72 -11.46
N LEU A 228 0.02 12.54 -12.76
CA LEU A 228 0.80 11.61 -13.56
C LEU A 228 1.48 12.36 -14.71
N ASN A 229 2.75 12.06 -14.96
CA ASN A 229 3.43 12.52 -16.17
C ASN A 229 4.38 11.47 -16.71
N CYS A 230 4.76 11.64 -17.98
CA CYS A 230 5.76 10.83 -18.68
C CYS A 230 5.43 9.33 -18.81
N ALA A 231 6.41 8.50 -19.18
CA ALA A 231 6.38 7.05 -19.46
C ALA A 231 5.39 6.64 -20.55
N THR A 232 4.10 7.02 -20.44
CA THR A 232 3.01 6.54 -21.29
C THR A 232 2.22 7.67 -21.93
N GLY A 233 1.33 7.33 -22.85
CA GLY A 233 0.39 8.24 -23.46
C GLY A 233 -0.93 8.38 -22.66
N PRO A 234 -1.84 9.26 -23.10
CA PRO A 234 -3.07 9.53 -22.36
C PRO A 234 -4.02 8.32 -22.26
N VAL A 235 -3.94 7.38 -23.19
CA VAL A 235 -4.82 6.19 -23.19
C VAL A 235 -4.41 5.24 -22.06
N GLU A 236 -3.13 4.98 -21.92
CA GLU A 236 -2.56 4.10 -20.90
C GLU A 236 -2.77 4.65 -19.48
N MET A 237 -2.78 5.99 -19.33
CA MET A 237 -3.00 6.65 -18.03
C MET A 237 -4.46 6.58 -17.54
N THR A 238 -5.42 6.20 -18.38
CA THR A 238 -6.86 6.36 -18.11
C THR A 238 -7.30 5.75 -16.77
N THR A 239 -6.92 4.52 -16.47
CA THR A 239 -7.31 3.83 -15.24
C THR A 239 -6.69 4.46 -13.99
N HIS A 240 -5.46 4.94 -14.08
CA HIS A 240 -4.76 5.58 -12.98
C HIS A 240 -5.29 6.98 -12.70
N VAL A 241 -5.65 7.72 -13.76
CA VAL A 241 -6.29 9.05 -13.64
C VAL A 241 -7.69 8.93 -13.02
N ASP A 242 -8.49 7.94 -13.46
CA ASP A 242 -9.79 7.65 -12.87
C ASP A 242 -9.63 7.35 -11.36
N PHE A 243 -8.66 6.52 -10.98
CA PHE A 243 -8.36 6.21 -9.58
C PHE A 243 -7.99 7.47 -8.78
N LEU A 244 -7.09 8.30 -9.30
CA LEU A 244 -6.72 9.57 -8.66
C LEU A 244 -7.94 10.48 -8.48
N CYS A 245 -8.75 10.64 -9.51
CA CYS A 245 -9.91 11.52 -9.45
C CYS A 245 -10.98 11.03 -8.46
N ARG A 246 -11.05 9.73 -8.19
CA ARG A 246 -11.97 9.14 -7.19
C ARG A 246 -11.45 9.20 -5.76
N HIS A 247 -10.13 9.16 -5.54
CA HIS A 247 -9.57 8.96 -4.19
C HIS A 247 -8.68 10.10 -3.70
N TRP A 248 -8.36 11.07 -4.55
CA TRP A 248 -7.56 12.24 -4.18
C TRP A 248 -8.46 13.48 -4.05
N ASP A 249 -8.49 14.08 -2.87
CA ASP A 249 -9.39 15.18 -2.51
C ASP A 249 -8.91 16.58 -2.92
N ARG A 250 -7.64 16.69 -3.36
CA ARG A 250 -7.02 17.94 -3.82
C ARG A 250 -6.91 17.96 -5.35
N PHE A 251 -6.19 18.91 -5.93
CA PHE A 251 -6.07 19.04 -7.38
C PHE A 251 -5.39 17.81 -8.01
N VAL A 252 -5.80 17.49 -9.24
CA VAL A 252 -5.23 16.38 -10.04
C VAL A 252 -4.62 16.95 -11.32
N SER A 253 -3.40 16.49 -11.68
CA SER A 253 -2.71 16.82 -12.93
C SER A 253 -2.47 15.59 -13.81
N VAL A 254 -2.52 15.80 -15.14
CA VAL A 254 -2.23 14.77 -16.15
C VAL A 254 -1.40 15.35 -17.28
N ILE A 255 -0.16 14.89 -17.40
CA ILE A 255 0.85 15.43 -18.33
C ILE A 255 1.51 14.27 -19.09
N PRO A 256 0.80 13.62 -20.04
CA PRO A 256 1.27 12.43 -20.75
C PRO A 256 2.24 12.78 -21.87
N ASN A 257 2.99 11.77 -22.33
CA ASN A 257 3.74 11.84 -23.58
C ASN A 257 2.78 11.91 -24.78
N ALA A 258 3.28 12.38 -25.93
CA ALA A 258 2.56 12.35 -27.20
C ALA A 258 2.46 10.89 -27.75
N GLY A 259 1.89 10.00 -26.93
CA GLY A 259 1.78 8.56 -27.14
C GLY A 259 2.99 7.79 -26.63
N LEU A 260 2.96 6.46 -26.79
CA LEU A 260 4.10 5.61 -26.45
C LEU A 260 5.27 5.88 -27.41
N PRO A 261 6.52 5.96 -26.89
CA PRO A 261 7.69 6.16 -27.73
C PRO A 261 7.90 4.95 -28.65
N VAL A 262 8.25 5.24 -29.90
CA VAL A 262 8.70 4.25 -30.89
C VAL A 262 10.11 4.61 -31.33
N LEU A 263 10.96 3.60 -31.53
CA LEU A 263 12.31 3.85 -32.05
C LEU A 263 12.26 4.02 -33.58
N VAL A 264 12.67 5.19 -34.05
CA VAL A 264 12.87 5.49 -35.47
C VAL A 264 14.33 5.92 -35.66
N ASP A 265 15.08 5.18 -36.48
CA ASP A 265 16.50 5.41 -36.71
C ASP A 265 17.36 5.51 -35.43
N GLY A 266 16.96 4.76 -34.38
CA GLY A 266 17.67 4.72 -33.09
C GLY A 266 17.30 5.86 -32.13
N GLN A 267 16.40 6.76 -32.51
CA GLN A 267 15.89 7.84 -31.67
C GLN A 267 14.44 7.61 -31.25
N ALA A 268 14.08 8.08 -30.07
CA ALA A 268 12.69 8.03 -29.60
C ALA A 268 11.83 9.01 -30.39
N SER A 269 10.76 8.52 -31.00
CA SER A 269 9.75 9.31 -31.71
C SER A 269 8.38 9.08 -31.06
N TYR A 270 7.57 10.13 -30.99
CA TYR A 270 6.26 10.12 -30.36
C TYR A 270 5.18 10.31 -31.43
N PRO A 271 4.37 9.26 -31.74
CA PRO A 271 3.54 9.25 -32.95
C PRO A 271 2.20 9.99 -32.81
N LEU A 272 1.75 10.28 -31.58
CA LEU A 272 0.40 10.81 -31.35
C LEU A 272 0.34 12.30 -31.70
N GLN A 273 -0.44 12.62 -32.74
CA GLN A 273 -0.57 13.97 -33.25
C GLN A 273 -1.47 14.86 -32.38
N PRO A 274 -1.42 16.20 -32.46
CA PRO A 274 -2.14 17.15 -31.59
C PRO A 274 -3.65 16.88 -31.44
N LYS A 275 -4.39 16.67 -32.53
CA LYS A 275 -5.84 16.44 -32.47
C LYS A 275 -6.23 15.10 -31.83
N PRO A 276 -5.62 13.95 -32.21
CA PRO A 276 -5.80 12.68 -31.49
C PRO A 276 -5.40 12.77 -30.01
N PHE A 277 -4.33 13.48 -29.67
CA PHE A 277 -3.87 13.72 -28.32
C PHE A 277 -4.95 14.44 -27.48
N ALA A 278 -5.42 15.61 -27.94
CA ALA A 278 -6.48 16.36 -27.28
C ALA A 278 -7.79 15.56 -27.18
N LYS A 279 -8.11 14.73 -28.20
CA LYS A 279 -9.27 13.84 -28.16
C LYS A 279 -9.14 12.80 -27.04
N ALA A 280 -7.98 12.22 -26.84
CA ALA A 280 -7.75 11.27 -25.75
C ALA A 280 -7.82 11.94 -24.36
N MET A 281 -7.32 13.19 -24.25
CA MET A 281 -7.38 13.98 -23.01
C MET A 281 -8.79 14.49 -22.66
N ARG A 282 -9.74 14.47 -23.59
CA ARG A 282 -11.09 15.02 -23.42
C ARG A 282 -11.80 14.46 -22.21
N ARG A 283 -11.73 13.13 -22.00
CA ARG A 283 -12.40 12.43 -20.90
C ARG A 283 -11.90 12.90 -19.55
N PHE A 284 -10.61 13.17 -19.42
CA PHE A 284 -10.00 13.66 -18.18
C PHE A 284 -10.56 15.02 -17.77
N VAL A 285 -10.75 15.90 -18.75
CA VAL A 285 -11.24 17.26 -18.53
C VAL A 285 -12.76 17.30 -18.35
N GLU A 286 -13.52 16.56 -19.17
CA GLU A 286 -14.98 16.67 -19.25
C GLU A 286 -15.70 15.72 -18.28
N GLU A 287 -15.12 14.56 -17.92
CA GLU A 287 -15.79 13.55 -17.12
C GLU A 287 -15.11 13.35 -15.75
N TYR A 288 -13.76 13.29 -15.68
CA TYR A 288 -13.06 12.94 -14.46
C TYR A 288 -12.77 14.15 -13.55
N GLY A 289 -12.86 15.36 -14.04
CA GLY A 289 -12.63 16.57 -13.26
C GLY A 289 -11.17 16.85 -12.95
N VAL A 290 -10.26 16.53 -13.88
CA VAL A 290 -8.84 16.89 -13.78
C VAL A 290 -8.70 18.41 -13.83
N ASN A 291 -7.83 18.96 -12.99
CA ASN A 291 -7.64 20.39 -12.81
C ASN A 291 -6.51 20.98 -13.66
N ILE A 292 -5.53 20.15 -14.01
CA ILE A 292 -4.30 20.55 -14.67
C ILE A 292 -4.02 19.54 -15.78
N ILE A 293 -3.85 20.02 -17.01
CA ILE A 293 -3.44 19.21 -18.15
C ILE A 293 -2.22 19.82 -18.80
N GLY A 294 -1.43 19.02 -19.49
CA GLY A 294 -0.25 19.47 -20.20
C GLY A 294 0.29 18.36 -21.08
N GLY A 295 1.52 18.51 -21.49
CA GLY A 295 2.21 17.51 -22.29
C GLY A 295 3.64 17.28 -21.82
N CYS A 296 4.08 16.02 -21.84
CA CYS A 296 5.47 15.63 -21.55
C CYS A 296 6.18 15.28 -22.88
N CYS A 297 7.05 14.30 -22.90
CA CYS A 297 7.91 13.98 -24.05
C CYS A 297 7.15 13.91 -25.38
N GLY A 298 7.73 14.51 -26.41
CA GLY A 298 7.21 14.56 -27.78
C GLY A 298 6.08 15.56 -28.02
N THR A 299 5.61 16.28 -27.00
CA THR A 299 4.58 17.33 -27.22
C THR A 299 5.21 18.63 -27.72
N THR A 300 4.48 19.29 -28.61
CA THR A 300 4.87 20.52 -29.29
C THR A 300 3.89 21.66 -28.98
N PRO A 301 4.18 22.92 -29.34
CA PRO A 301 3.25 24.02 -29.19
C PRO A 301 1.86 23.74 -29.79
N GLU A 302 1.77 22.97 -30.89
CA GLU A 302 0.49 22.60 -31.50
C GLU A 302 -0.31 21.62 -30.64
N HIS A 303 0.35 20.72 -29.87
CA HIS A 303 -0.30 19.87 -28.89
C HIS A 303 -0.90 20.71 -27.77
N ILE A 304 -0.14 21.69 -27.28
CA ILE A 304 -0.59 22.57 -26.20
C ILE A 304 -1.73 23.47 -26.68
N ALA A 305 -1.66 24.02 -27.92
CA ALA A 305 -2.77 24.79 -28.49
C ALA A 305 -4.07 23.96 -28.55
N ALA A 306 -3.99 22.68 -28.93
CA ALA A 306 -5.14 21.78 -28.95
C ALA A 306 -5.70 21.49 -27.53
N LEU A 307 -4.84 21.44 -26.50
CA LEU A 307 -5.27 21.31 -25.10
C LEU A 307 -5.92 22.62 -24.59
N VAL A 308 -5.38 23.79 -24.98
CA VAL A 308 -5.97 25.09 -24.62
C VAL A 308 -7.38 25.23 -25.21
N GLU A 309 -7.59 24.80 -26.45
CA GLU A 309 -8.92 24.74 -27.08
C GLU A 309 -9.85 23.78 -26.32
N LEU A 310 -9.36 22.61 -25.90
CA LEU A 310 -10.11 21.63 -25.12
C LEU A 310 -10.50 22.15 -23.74
N ALA A 311 -9.56 22.75 -23.01
CA ALA A 311 -9.80 23.26 -21.65
C ALA A 311 -10.78 24.43 -21.65
N GLY A 312 -10.62 25.40 -22.57
CA GLY A 312 -11.40 26.62 -22.58
C GLY A 312 -11.27 27.39 -21.27
N ASP A 313 -12.30 28.20 -20.96
CA ASP A 313 -12.36 28.97 -19.69
C ASP A 313 -13.37 28.38 -18.68
N ARG A 314 -13.74 27.11 -18.84
CA ARG A 314 -14.74 26.47 -17.97
C ARG A 314 -14.06 25.86 -16.71
N PRO A 315 -14.81 25.86 -15.59
CA PRO A 315 -14.33 25.16 -14.41
C PRO A 315 -14.26 23.65 -14.68
N PRO A 316 -13.37 22.91 -14.00
CA PRO A 316 -13.41 21.45 -14.03
C PRO A 316 -14.75 20.95 -13.46
N PRO A 317 -15.26 19.79 -13.92
CA PRO A 317 -16.38 19.12 -13.28
C PRO A 317 -16.12 18.95 -11.77
N GLU A 318 -17.16 19.13 -10.98
CA GLU A 318 -17.06 18.93 -9.53
C GLU A 318 -16.82 17.45 -9.25
N ARG A 319 -15.83 17.15 -8.43
CA ARG A 319 -15.51 15.82 -7.94
C ARG A 319 -16.00 15.65 -6.50
N THR A 320 -16.51 14.46 -6.20
CA THR A 320 -16.80 14.00 -4.84
C THR A 320 -15.88 12.81 -4.51
N PRO A 321 -14.61 13.05 -4.20
CA PRO A 321 -13.67 11.97 -3.95
C PRO A 321 -14.09 11.15 -2.72
N GLU A 322 -14.01 9.83 -2.84
CA GLU A 322 -14.12 8.91 -1.71
C GLU A 322 -12.70 8.61 -1.22
N PRO A 323 -12.32 9.07 -0.03
CA PRO A 323 -10.99 8.80 0.51
C PRO A 323 -10.71 7.29 0.56
N LEU A 324 -9.45 6.90 0.33
CA LEU A 324 -9.05 5.52 0.58
C LEU A 324 -9.33 5.17 2.04
N PRO A 325 -9.73 3.92 2.31
CA PRO A 325 -9.84 3.42 3.69
C PRO A 325 -8.56 3.67 4.48
N ALA A 326 -8.68 3.72 5.81
CA ALA A 326 -7.53 3.81 6.68
C ALA A 326 -6.57 2.63 6.45
N GLY A 327 -5.27 2.90 6.32
CA GLY A 327 -4.32 1.83 6.01
C GLY A 327 -2.87 2.28 5.94
N CYS A 328 -2.01 1.31 5.74
CA CYS A 328 -0.57 1.44 5.53
C CYS A 328 -0.18 0.88 4.15
N SER A 329 1.08 1.05 3.76
CA SER A 329 1.56 0.48 2.51
C SER A 329 3.02 0.04 2.60
N SER A 330 3.37 -1.02 1.86
CA SER A 330 4.75 -1.32 1.54
C SER A 330 5.24 -0.39 0.41
N LEU A 331 6.44 -0.63 -0.08
CA LEU A 331 6.90 0.01 -1.33
C LEU A 331 5.99 -0.37 -2.51
N TYR A 332 5.35 -1.54 -2.47
CA TYR A 332 4.65 -2.15 -3.60
C TYR A 332 3.13 -2.00 -3.54
N GLY A 333 2.51 -2.26 -2.39
CA GLY A 333 1.07 -2.42 -2.27
C GLY A 333 0.46 -1.79 -1.01
N PHE A 334 -0.80 -1.39 -1.12
CA PHE A 334 -1.62 -0.85 -0.04
C PHE A 334 -2.25 -1.96 0.79
N THR A 335 -2.34 -1.77 2.11
CA THR A 335 -2.97 -2.67 3.07
C THR A 335 -3.91 -1.88 3.97
N GLU A 336 -5.20 -2.19 3.93
CA GLU A 336 -6.18 -1.58 4.82
C GLU A 336 -5.99 -2.03 6.27
N PHE A 337 -6.29 -1.16 7.23
CA PHE A 337 -6.31 -1.56 8.63
C PHE A 337 -7.52 -2.45 8.92
N GLN A 338 -8.69 -2.09 8.40
CA GLN A 338 -9.89 -2.91 8.50
C GLN A 338 -9.86 -4.02 7.44
N GLN A 339 -9.90 -5.27 7.88
CA GLN A 339 -9.94 -6.43 6.99
C GLN A 339 -11.39 -6.97 6.89
N ASP A 340 -11.87 -7.26 5.68
CA ASP A 340 -13.28 -7.61 5.41
C ASP A 340 -13.81 -8.78 6.27
N ASN A 341 -13.12 -9.91 6.26
CA ASN A 341 -13.53 -11.13 6.96
C ASN A 341 -12.48 -11.62 7.98
N SER A 342 -11.58 -10.72 8.38
CA SER A 342 -10.45 -11.04 9.25
C SER A 342 -10.17 -9.86 10.18
N PHE A 343 -8.97 -9.77 10.67
CA PHE A 343 -8.39 -8.65 11.39
C PHE A 343 -6.99 -8.38 10.82
N LEU A 344 -6.44 -7.20 11.06
CA LEU A 344 -5.07 -6.90 10.67
C LEU A 344 -4.10 -7.76 11.48
N ILE A 345 -3.47 -8.71 10.83
CA ILE A 345 -2.51 -9.62 11.46
C ILE A 345 -1.13 -8.98 11.39
N VAL A 346 -0.60 -8.60 12.55
CA VAL A 346 0.73 -8.03 12.70
C VAL A 346 1.66 -9.10 13.26
N ALA A 347 2.71 -9.45 12.51
CA ALA A 347 3.63 -10.51 12.90
C ALA A 347 4.50 -10.11 14.09
N GLU A 348 4.50 -10.92 15.16
CA GLU A 348 5.26 -10.65 16.39
C GLU A 348 6.70 -11.20 16.39
N ARG A 349 7.08 -12.05 15.39
CA ARG A 349 8.37 -12.76 15.43
C ARG A 349 9.55 -11.95 14.91
N THR A 350 9.31 -10.87 14.21
CA THR A 350 10.33 -9.93 13.73
C THR A 350 10.74 -8.86 14.76
N ASN A 351 10.49 -9.16 16.02
CA ASN A 351 10.72 -8.30 17.18
C ASN A 351 11.75 -8.92 18.12
N ALA A 352 12.85 -8.21 18.43
CA ALA A 352 13.94 -8.68 19.28
C ALA A 352 13.51 -8.95 20.73
N ASN A 353 12.46 -8.26 21.22
CA ASN A 353 11.92 -8.46 22.55
C ASN A 353 10.95 -9.66 22.61
N GLY A 354 10.26 -9.96 21.50
CA GLY A 354 9.29 -11.07 21.38
C GLY A 354 9.91 -12.38 20.89
N SER A 355 11.02 -12.35 20.14
CA SER A 355 11.59 -13.52 19.44
C SER A 355 13.05 -13.78 19.76
N ARG A 356 13.30 -14.87 20.50
CA ARG A 356 14.68 -15.32 20.79
C ARG A 356 15.47 -15.67 19.51
N LYS A 357 14.79 -16.17 18.45
CA LYS A 357 15.41 -16.48 17.16
C LYS A 357 15.84 -15.18 16.48
N PHE A 358 14.97 -14.18 16.39
CA PHE A 358 15.24 -12.89 15.80
C PHE A 358 16.41 -12.20 16.51
N LYS A 359 16.34 -12.13 17.86
CA LYS A 359 17.40 -11.55 18.70
C LYS A 359 18.79 -12.17 18.43
N ARG A 360 18.86 -13.51 18.37
CA ARG A 360 20.11 -14.23 18.08
C ARG A 360 20.66 -13.92 16.69
N LEU A 361 19.78 -13.83 15.68
CA LEU A 361 20.17 -13.51 14.30
C LEU A 361 20.63 -12.06 14.19
N LEU A 362 19.97 -11.14 14.88
CA LEU A 362 20.37 -9.73 14.96
C LEU A 362 21.74 -9.56 15.61
N ASP A 363 21.98 -10.27 16.72
CA ASP A 363 23.28 -10.28 17.40
C ASP A 363 24.41 -10.84 16.52
N ALA A 364 24.09 -11.82 15.68
CA ALA A 364 25.01 -12.40 14.71
C ALA A 364 25.14 -11.59 13.40
N GLU A 365 24.38 -10.53 13.24
CA GLU A 365 24.25 -9.73 12.01
C GLU A 365 23.90 -10.59 10.75
N ASP A 366 23.14 -11.66 10.96
CA ASP A 366 22.69 -12.55 9.90
C ASP A 366 21.44 -11.94 9.21
N TRP A 367 21.67 -10.90 8.42
CA TRP A 367 20.62 -10.12 7.74
C TRP A 367 19.79 -10.97 6.78
N ASP A 368 20.39 -11.94 6.10
CA ASP A 368 19.67 -12.80 5.14
C ASP A 368 18.70 -13.74 5.87
N ALA A 369 19.10 -14.28 7.02
CA ALA A 369 18.20 -15.07 7.85
C ALA A 369 17.08 -14.22 8.45
N LEU A 370 17.33 -12.95 8.80
CA LEU A 370 16.30 -12.01 9.26
C LEU A 370 15.28 -11.71 8.14
N VAL A 371 15.73 -11.49 6.90
CA VAL A 371 14.83 -11.35 5.71
C VAL A 371 14.01 -12.62 5.50
N SER A 372 14.63 -13.79 5.64
CA SER A 372 13.94 -15.07 5.52
C SER A 372 12.86 -15.24 6.59
N MET A 373 13.08 -14.77 7.83
CA MET A 373 12.03 -14.75 8.87
C MET A 373 10.85 -13.87 8.48
N GLY A 374 11.09 -12.67 7.96
CA GLY A 374 10.01 -11.82 7.46
C GLY A 374 9.18 -12.50 6.37
N ARG A 375 9.84 -13.21 5.43
CA ARG A 375 9.13 -14.00 4.40
C ARG A 375 8.33 -15.16 4.99
N GLU A 376 8.83 -15.82 6.04
CA GLU A 376 8.08 -16.88 6.74
C GLU A 376 6.79 -16.33 7.35
N GLU A 377 6.85 -15.17 8.02
CA GLU A 377 5.66 -14.53 8.63
C GLU A 377 4.61 -14.14 7.58
N LEU A 378 5.05 -13.61 6.42
CA LEU A 378 4.14 -13.26 5.33
C LEU A 378 3.48 -14.49 4.70
N ARG A 379 4.23 -15.59 4.52
CA ARG A 379 3.66 -16.87 4.07
C ARG A 379 2.68 -17.44 5.08
N GLY A 380 2.88 -17.15 6.37
CA GLY A 380 1.96 -17.50 7.46
C GLY A 380 0.67 -16.67 7.48
N GLY A 381 0.50 -15.71 6.56
CA GLY A 381 -0.70 -14.87 6.42
C GLY A 381 -0.66 -13.56 7.19
N SER A 382 0.50 -13.10 7.64
CA SER A 382 0.63 -11.76 8.25
C SER A 382 0.50 -10.67 7.19
N HIS A 383 -0.21 -9.59 7.54
CA HIS A 383 -0.41 -8.41 6.69
C HIS A 383 0.66 -7.35 6.90
N LEU A 384 1.23 -7.28 8.10
CA LEU A 384 2.15 -6.25 8.57
C LEU A 384 3.23 -6.93 9.43
N LEU A 385 4.47 -6.44 9.38
CA LEU A 385 5.56 -6.94 10.21
C LEU A 385 5.87 -5.94 11.33
N ASP A 386 5.79 -6.38 12.58
CA ASP A 386 6.28 -5.63 13.74
C ASP A 386 7.80 -5.82 13.85
N VAL A 387 8.56 -4.75 13.67
CA VAL A 387 10.02 -4.78 13.62
C VAL A 387 10.60 -3.98 14.77
N CYS A 388 11.18 -4.71 15.74
CA CYS A 388 11.89 -4.12 16.86
C CYS A 388 13.33 -4.62 16.89
N VAL A 389 14.26 -3.68 16.91
CA VAL A 389 15.72 -3.94 17.02
C VAL A 389 16.29 -3.44 18.34
N ASP A 390 15.45 -2.92 19.24
CA ASP A 390 15.89 -2.38 20.53
C ASP A 390 16.45 -3.50 21.41
N PHE A 391 17.77 -3.48 21.56
CA PHE A 391 18.53 -4.50 22.26
C PHE A 391 19.72 -3.90 22.99
N VAL A 392 19.85 -4.24 24.25
CA VAL A 392 20.93 -3.72 25.11
C VAL A 392 22.31 -4.03 24.50
N GLY A 393 23.11 -2.99 24.28
CA GLY A 393 24.46 -3.09 23.75
C GLY A 393 24.61 -2.94 22.25
N ARG A 394 23.50 -2.68 21.51
CA ARG A 394 23.53 -2.38 20.09
C ARG A 394 23.00 -0.95 19.81
N ASP A 395 23.36 -0.42 18.66
CA ASP A 395 22.86 0.86 18.16
C ASP A 395 21.58 0.59 17.35
N GLY A 396 20.42 0.91 17.91
CA GLY A 396 19.12 0.65 17.30
C GLY A 396 18.92 1.41 15.98
N ALA A 397 19.47 2.62 15.84
CA ALA A 397 19.33 3.38 14.61
C ALA A 397 20.12 2.72 13.45
N VAL A 398 21.33 2.22 13.72
CA VAL A 398 22.13 1.49 12.74
C VAL A 398 21.46 0.17 12.37
N ASP A 399 20.99 -0.59 13.34
CA ASP A 399 20.33 -1.88 13.11
C ASP A 399 19.00 -1.70 12.34
N MET A 400 18.22 -0.67 12.68
CA MET A 400 16.98 -0.37 11.97
C MET A 400 17.25 0.06 10.53
N ASP A 401 18.26 0.87 10.27
CA ASP A 401 18.68 1.23 8.92
C ASP A 401 19.03 -0.01 8.08
N GLN A 402 19.77 -0.94 8.66
CA GLN A 402 20.18 -2.18 8.01
C GLN A 402 19.01 -3.11 7.69
N ILE A 403 18.09 -3.29 8.62
CA ILE A 403 16.96 -4.21 8.41
C ILE A 403 15.87 -3.57 7.53
N ALA A 404 15.56 -2.29 7.75
CA ALA A 404 14.52 -1.58 6.99
C ALA A 404 14.89 -1.48 5.51
N SER A 405 16.15 -1.18 5.16
CA SER A 405 16.62 -1.13 3.78
C SER A 405 16.46 -2.48 3.04
N ARG A 406 16.69 -3.60 3.72
CA ARG A 406 16.52 -4.94 3.15
C ARG A 406 15.06 -5.35 3.06
N TYR A 407 14.28 -5.07 4.09
CA TYR A 407 12.84 -5.38 4.11
C TYR A 407 12.09 -4.58 3.05
N ALA A 408 12.40 -3.29 2.88
CA ALA A 408 11.78 -2.42 1.89
C ALA A 408 11.76 -3.01 0.47
N THR A 409 12.88 -3.62 0.06
CA THR A 409 13.04 -4.15 -1.31
C THR A 409 12.78 -5.65 -1.45
N SER A 410 12.83 -6.40 -0.34
CA SER A 410 12.74 -7.87 -0.34
C SER A 410 11.38 -8.41 0.05
N LEU A 411 10.52 -7.58 0.69
CA LEU A 411 9.24 -8.00 1.25
C LEU A 411 8.11 -7.12 0.72
N ASN A 412 7.00 -7.77 0.34
CA ASN A 412 5.79 -7.04 -0.05
C ASN A 412 4.82 -6.93 1.13
N ALA A 413 5.26 -6.26 2.19
CA ALA A 413 4.40 -5.94 3.33
C ALA A 413 4.80 -4.61 3.96
N PRO A 414 3.84 -3.84 4.49
CA PRO A 414 4.12 -2.68 5.31
C PRO A 414 4.89 -3.07 6.58
N ILE A 415 5.58 -2.10 7.15
CA ILE A 415 6.37 -2.28 8.38
C ILE A 415 5.78 -1.44 9.50
N MET A 416 5.62 -2.06 10.67
CA MET A 416 5.42 -1.39 11.94
C MET A 416 6.79 -1.23 12.60
N ILE A 417 7.25 -0.01 12.77
CA ILE A 417 8.53 0.30 13.42
C ILE A 417 8.26 0.38 14.92
N ASP A 418 8.75 -0.61 15.66
CA ASP A 418 8.58 -0.71 17.11
C ASP A 418 9.87 -0.31 17.81
N SER A 419 9.86 0.88 18.42
CA SER A 419 11.01 1.37 19.20
C SER A 419 10.61 2.44 20.21
N THR A 420 11.32 2.44 21.34
CA THR A 420 11.24 3.53 22.33
C THR A 420 12.10 4.74 21.93
N GLU A 421 13.05 4.58 21.01
CA GLU A 421 14.01 5.60 20.62
C GLU A 421 13.59 6.32 19.32
N ALA A 422 13.44 7.65 19.37
CA ALA A 422 13.06 8.46 18.21
C ALA A 422 14.06 8.34 17.05
N ALA A 423 15.36 8.23 17.34
CA ALA A 423 16.41 8.06 16.35
C ALA A 423 16.28 6.73 15.57
N THR A 424 15.90 5.65 16.25
CA THR A 424 15.63 4.34 15.62
C THR A 424 14.42 4.41 14.71
N ILE A 425 13.35 5.08 15.16
CA ILE A 425 12.14 5.29 14.34
C ILE A 425 12.47 6.10 13.09
N GLU A 426 13.20 7.22 13.23
CA GLU A 426 13.61 8.07 12.11
C GLU A 426 14.46 7.29 11.09
N ALA A 427 15.42 6.47 11.56
CA ALA A 427 16.23 5.63 10.68
C ALA A 427 15.38 4.69 9.82
N GLY A 428 14.36 4.04 10.41
CA GLY A 428 13.43 3.21 9.67
C GLY A 428 12.58 3.99 8.66
N LEU A 429 12.03 5.13 9.08
CA LEU A 429 11.19 5.99 8.22
C LEU A 429 11.96 6.54 7.01
N LYS A 430 13.26 6.77 7.12
CA LYS A 430 14.15 7.21 6.03
C LYS A 430 14.47 6.12 5.01
N ARG A 431 14.10 4.85 5.27
CA ARG A 431 14.33 3.70 4.35
C ARG A 431 13.07 3.15 3.72
N LEU A 432 11.92 3.40 4.30
CA LEU A 432 10.66 2.77 3.91
C LEU A 432 9.82 3.71 3.05
N GLY A 433 9.72 3.43 1.75
CA GLY A 433 9.01 4.26 0.77
C GLY A 433 7.48 4.27 0.94
N GLY A 434 6.90 3.19 1.46
CA GLY A 434 5.47 3.11 1.78
C GLY A 434 5.07 3.87 3.05
N LYS A 435 3.78 3.84 3.39
CA LYS A 435 3.25 4.41 4.63
C LYS A 435 3.42 3.40 5.77
N CYS A 436 4.36 3.68 6.67
CA CYS A 436 4.65 2.85 7.85
C CYS A 436 3.64 3.08 8.98
N VAL A 437 3.68 2.18 9.97
CA VAL A 437 3.06 2.38 11.28
C VAL A 437 4.18 2.53 12.31
N VAL A 438 4.08 3.50 13.20
CA VAL A 438 5.03 3.69 14.31
C VAL A 438 4.41 3.16 15.59
N ASN A 439 5.09 2.26 16.29
CA ASN A 439 4.72 1.73 17.58
C ASN A 439 5.75 2.22 18.62
N SER A 440 5.50 3.23 19.46
CA SER A 440 4.24 3.86 19.75
C SER A 440 4.40 5.28 20.32
N ILE A 441 3.26 5.96 20.52
CA ILE A 441 3.14 7.16 21.36
C ILE A 441 2.34 6.84 22.62
N ASN A 442 2.55 7.60 23.68
CA ASN A 442 1.84 7.55 24.94
C ASN A 442 2.02 8.86 25.72
N LEU A 443 1.40 8.96 26.89
CA LEU A 443 1.51 10.11 27.78
C LEU A 443 2.23 9.78 29.11
N GLU A 444 3.04 8.71 29.17
CA GLU A 444 3.77 8.32 30.38
C GLU A 444 4.63 9.45 30.95
N ASP A 445 5.33 10.19 30.07
CA ASP A 445 6.08 11.40 30.39
C ASP A 445 5.33 12.69 29.98
N GLY A 446 4.01 12.70 30.10
CA GLY A 446 3.16 13.77 29.56
C GLY A 446 3.27 13.84 28.04
N GLU A 447 3.40 15.05 27.50
CA GLU A 447 3.43 15.26 26.04
C GLU A 447 4.82 15.05 25.39
N LYS A 448 5.86 14.70 26.18
CA LYS A 448 7.23 14.60 25.67
C LYS A 448 7.33 13.68 24.46
N ARG A 449 6.81 12.46 24.60
CA ARG A 449 6.85 11.45 23.53
C ARG A 449 6.10 11.90 22.24
N LEU A 450 4.95 12.57 22.41
CA LEU A 450 4.22 13.13 21.27
C LEU A 450 5.03 14.22 20.58
N ASN A 451 5.71 15.09 21.36
CA ASN A 451 6.53 16.19 20.81
C ASN A 451 7.75 15.66 20.03
N GLU A 452 8.24 14.48 20.34
CA GLU A 452 9.34 13.82 19.63
C GLU A 452 8.86 13.08 18.36
N ILE A 453 7.73 12.38 18.44
CA ILE A 453 7.31 11.46 17.37
C ILE A 453 6.36 12.10 16.38
N CYS A 454 5.40 12.94 16.80
CA CYS A 454 4.43 13.55 15.88
C CYS A 454 5.07 14.36 14.74
N PRO A 455 6.18 15.09 14.93
CA PRO A 455 6.90 15.72 13.84
C PRO A 455 7.40 14.72 12.80
N LEU A 456 7.90 13.55 13.22
CA LEU A 456 8.35 12.48 12.32
C LEU A 456 7.16 11.88 11.57
N LEU A 457 6.04 11.62 12.27
CA LEU A 457 4.81 11.13 11.61
C LEU A 457 4.35 12.08 10.51
N LYS A 458 4.37 13.38 10.79
CA LYS A 458 3.96 14.42 9.84
C LYS A 458 4.91 14.52 8.64
N ALA A 459 6.22 14.47 8.89
CA ALA A 459 7.23 14.55 7.83
C ALA A 459 7.21 13.32 6.91
N HIS A 460 6.94 12.13 7.47
CA HIS A 460 6.97 10.88 6.73
C HIS A 460 5.58 10.34 6.36
N GLY A 461 4.49 10.98 6.77
CA GLY A 461 3.13 10.54 6.48
C GLY A 461 2.77 9.20 7.14
N ALA A 462 3.38 8.86 8.29
CA ALA A 462 3.21 7.58 8.94
C ALA A 462 1.98 7.54 9.84
N ALA A 463 1.37 6.34 9.99
CA ALA A 463 0.36 6.06 11.01
C ALA A 463 1.03 5.71 12.35
N CYS A 464 0.26 5.69 13.44
CA CYS A 464 0.82 5.50 14.77
C CYS A 464 -0.08 4.66 15.69
N VAL A 465 0.54 3.79 16.47
CA VAL A 465 -0.08 3.13 17.62
C VAL A 465 -0.02 4.07 18.84
N ALA A 466 -1.11 4.17 19.57
CA ALA A 466 -1.22 4.95 20.80
C ALA A 466 -1.57 4.07 21.99
N LEU A 467 -0.64 3.92 22.93
CA LEU A 467 -0.87 3.16 24.15
C LEU A 467 -1.70 3.98 25.14
N THR A 468 -2.69 3.36 25.77
CA THR A 468 -3.49 4.00 26.85
C THR A 468 -2.70 4.09 28.16
N ILE A 469 -1.59 4.85 28.13
CA ILE A 469 -0.68 5.12 29.25
C ILE A 469 -0.57 6.62 29.44
N ASP A 470 -0.62 7.09 30.70
CA ASP A 470 -0.35 8.48 31.04
C ASP A 470 0.57 8.61 32.26
N GLU A 471 0.77 9.85 32.68
CA GLU A 471 1.71 10.25 33.76
C GLU A 471 1.24 9.92 35.17
N ASP A 472 0.08 9.32 35.38
CA ASP A 472 -0.40 8.97 36.73
C ASP A 472 0.48 7.86 37.33
N PRO A 473 1.12 8.07 38.49
CA PRO A 473 2.08 7.13 39.05
C PRO A 473 1.44 5.81 39.57
N GLN A 474 0.10 5.77 39.74
CA GLN A 474 -0.62 4.61 40.25
C GLN A 474 -1.54 3.97 39.20
N ALA A 475 -2.17 4.78 38.37
CA ALA A 475 -3.16 4.38 37.37
C ALA A 475 -2.72 4.72 35.94
N GLY A 476 -1.44 5.06 35.72
CA GLY A 476 -0.89 5.46 34.42
C GLY A 476 -1.06 4.39 33.33
N MET A 477 -0.86 3.12 33.68
CA MET A 477 -1.25 2.01 32.80
C MET A 477 -2.74 1.69 33.03
N ALA A 478 -3.59 2.11 32.11
CA ALA A 478 -5.04 2.01 32.25
C ALA A 478 -5.50 0.54 32.45
N LYS A 479 -6.03 0.21 33.63
CA LYS A 479 -6.59 -1.12 33.95
C LYS A 479 -8.09 -1.21 33.75
N THR A 480 -8.86 -0.11 33.95
CA THR A 480 -10.32 -0.09 33.77
C THR A 480 -10.72 0.44 32.41
N ALA A 481 -11.87 0.04 31.92
CA ALA A 481 -12.40 0.44 30.62
C ALA A 481 -12.56 1.97 30.48
N GLU A 482 -13.08 2.62 31.56
CA GLU A 482 -13.27 4.07 31.59
C GLU A 482 -11.93 4.80 31.53
N ARG A 483 -10.90 4.31 32.24
CA ARG A 483 -9.58 4.90 32.24
C ARG A 483 -8.89 4.78 30.88
N LYS A 484 -9.08 3.62 30.20
CA LYS A 484 -8.62 3.43 28.81
C LYS A 484 -9.22 4.47 27.86
N LEU A 485 -10.54 4.70 27.96
CA LEU A 485 -11.23 5.70 27.15
C LEU A 485 -10.76 7.12 27.48
N GLU A 486 -10.59 7.46 28.76
CA GLU A 486 -10.13 8.81 29.19
C GLU A 486 -8.76 9.16 28.58
N ILE A 487 -7.79 8.23 28.69
CA ILE A 487 -6.44 8.44 28.12
C ILE A 487 -6.49 8.47 26.59
N ALA A 488 -7.27 7.56 25.96
CA ALA A 488 -7.46 7.56 24.52
C ALA A 488 -8.00 8.92 24.02
N ALA A 489 -8.97 9.49 24.71
CA ALA A 489 -9.53 10.79 24.36
C ALA A 489 -8.49 11.93 24.46
N ARG A 490 -7.67 11.94 25.50
CA ARG A 490 -6.57 12.92 25.63
C ARG A 490 -5.56 12.81 24.48
N ILE A 491 -5.15 11.58 24.12
CA ILE A 491 -4.21 11.35 23.00
C ILE A 491 -4.85 11.78 21.70
N HIS A 492 -6.13 11.42 21.45
CA HIS A 492 -6.86 11.83 20.25
C HIS A 492 -6.89 13.34 20.07
N ASP A 493 -7.26 14.08 21.14
CA ASP A 493 -7.34 15.54 21.11
C ASP A 493 -5.98 16.20 20.83
N LEU A 494 -4.90 15.64 21.37
CA LEU A 494 -3.54 16.11 21.08
C LEU A 494 -3.12 15.78 19.65
N PHE A 495 -3.36 14.55 19.20
CA PHE A 495 -2.96 14.05 17.89
C PHE A 495 -3.66 14.83 16.77
N THR A 496 -4.97 15.00 16.87
CA THR A 496 -5.77 15.68 15.84
C THR A 496 -5.75 17.21 16.01
N GLY A 497 -5.94 17.71 17.23
CA GLY A 497 -6.06 19.14 17.51
C GLY A 497 -4.73 19.88 17.52
N LYS A 498 -3.77 19.45 18.34
CA LYS A 498 -2.46 20.12 18.46
C LYS A 498 -1.56 19.85 17.24
N TRP A 499 -1.48 18.59 16.82
CA TRP A 499 -0.57 18.17 15.77
C TRP A 499 -1.19 18.21 14.36
N GLY A 500 -2.53 18.26 14.25
CA GLY A 500 -3.25 18.31 12.99
C GLY A 500 -3.05 17.03 12.15
N LEU A 501 -2.85 15.89 12.82
CA LEU A 501 -2.73 14.57 12.19
C LEU A 501 -4.12 13.97 11.98
N ASN A 502 -4.26 13.05 11.02
CA ASN A 502 -5.55 12.46 10.70
C ASN A 502 -5.89 11.34 11.70
N GLU A 503 -7.11 11.36 12.26
CA GLU A 503 -7.58 10.31 13.18
C GLU A 503 -7.58 8.91 12.57
N GLN A 504 -7.74 8.77 11.25
CA GLN A 504 -7.63 7.50 10.53
C GLN A 504 -6.23 6.86 10.58
N ASP A 505 -5.22 7.64 10.97
CA ASP A 505 -3.83 7.19 11.12
C ASP A 505 -3.47 6.85 12.56
N LEU A 506 -4.44 6.89 13.47
CA LEU A 506 -4.30 6.57 14.88
C LEU A 506 -4.90 5.20 15.18
N LEU A 507 -4.08 4.29 15.74
CA LEU A 507 -4.50 2.97 16.20
C LEU A 507 -4.33 2.92 17.73
N PHE A 508 -5.41 2.83 18.49
CA PHE A 508 -5.33 2.71 19.94
C PHE A 508 -4.94 1.29 20.36
N ASP A 509 -3.98 1.16 21.27
CA ASP A 509 -3.76 -0.06 22.05
C ASP A 509 -4.25 0.17 23.49
N PRO A 510 -5.42 -0.37 23.81
CA PRO A 510 -6.00 -0.24 25.16
C PRO A 510 -5.29 -1.08 26.21
N LEU A 511 -4.14 -1.65 25.92
CA LEU A 511 -3.32 -2.54 26.75
C LEU A 511 -3.99 -3.86 27.11
N THR A 512 -3.22 -4.92 26.98
CA THR A 512 -3.64 -6.28 27.37
C THR A 512 -2.77 -6.75 28.54
N PHE A 513 -3.39 -7.06 29.65
CA PHE A 513 -2.73 -7.61 30.83
C PHE A 513 -3.05 -9.10 30.99
N THR A 514 -2.13 -9.86 31.59
CA THR A 514 -2.39 -11.28 31.83
C THR A 514 -3.45 -11.48 32.92
N ILE A 515 -4.34 -12.43 32.67
CA ILE A 515 -5.38 -12.87 33.65
C ILE A 515 -5.00 -14.22 34.29
N ALA A 516 -3.79 -14.69 34.04
CA ALA A 516 -3.30 -15.97 34.49
C ALA A 516 -2.43 -15.90 35.76
N THR A 517 -2.39 -14.76 36.46
CA THR A 517 -1.59 -14.55 37.68
C THR A 517 -2.18 -15.18 38.91
N GLY A 518 -3.51 -15.42 38.92
CA GLY A 518 -4.27 -15.84 40.11
C GLY A 518 -4.52 -14.72 41.13
N MET A 519 -3.97 -13.50 40.91
CA MET A 519 -4.19 -12.34 41.79
C MET A 519 -5.58 -11.76 41.59
N GLU A 520 -6.18 -11.32 42.72
CA GLU A 520 -7.56 -10.80 42.72
C GLU A 520 -7.71 -9.54 41.83
N ASP A 521 -6.77 -8.65 41.89
CA ASP A 521 -6.74 -7.40 41.13
C ASP A 521 -6.64 -7.60 39.60
N ASP A 522 -6.16 -8.76 39.16
CA ASP A 522 -5.95 -9.05 37.73
C ASP A 522 -7.12 -9.85 37.11
N ARG A 523 -8.04 -10.39 37.91
CA ARG A 523 -9.09 -11.29 37.41
C ARG A 523 -9.99 -10.71 36.36
N ARG A 524 -10.29 -9.40 36.43
CA ARG A 524 -11.21 -8.71 35.52
C ARG A 524 -10.53 -8.02 34.35
N LEU A 525 -9.19 -8.03 34.28
CA LEU A 525 -8.44 -7.29 33.27
C LEU A 525 -8.79 -7.68 31.83
N GLY A 526 -9.15 -8.94 31.58
CA GLY A 526 -9.65 -9.40 30.28
C GLY A 526 -10.97 -8.72 29.90
N HIS A 527 -11.93 -8.74 30.82
CA HIS A 527 -13.22 -8.05 30.65
C HIS A 527 -13.05 -6.53 30.47
N GLU A 528 -12.26 -5.89 31.32
CA GLU A 528 -11.98 -4.45 31.24
C GLU A 528 -11.32 -4.05 29.91
N THR A 529 -10.44 -4.90 29.36
CA THR A 529 -9.85 -4.65 28.04
C THR A 529 -10.91 -4.76 26.92
N LEU A 530 -11.77 -5.76 26.96
CA LEU A 530 -12.87 -5.93 26.00
C LEU A 530 -13.86 -4.75 26.05
N GLU A 531 -14.22 -4.27 27.23
CA GLU A 531 -15.08 -3.09 27.39
C GLU A 531 -14.37 -1.80 26.96
N GLY A 532 -13.08 -1.67 27.24
CA GLY A 532 -12.27 -0.57 26.74
C GLY A 532 -12.24 -0.49 25.21
N ILE A 533 -12.07 -1.65 24.53
CA ILE A 533 -12.17 -1.75 23.06
C ILE A 533 -13.52 -1.21 22.58
N ARG A 534 -14.61 -1.68 23.17
CA ARG A 534 -15.97 -1.26 22.79
C ARG A 534 -16.17 0.24 22.97
N LEU A 535 -15.82 0.79 24.13
CA LEU A 535 -15.96 2.20 24.42
C LEU A 535 -15.14 3.10 23.49
N ILE A 536 -13.89 2.71 23.18
CA ILE A 536 -13.00 3.43 22.26
C ILE A 536 -13.55 3.36 20.83
N SER A 537 -13.97 2.18 20.38
CA SER A 537 -14.55 1.98 19.04
C SER A 537 -15.82 2.80 18.82
N GLU A 538 -16.71 2.85 19.82
CA GLU A 538 -17.93 3.65 19.75
C GLU A 538 -17.64 5.17 19.76
N ARG A 539 -16.61 5.59 20.48
CA ARG A 539 -16.27 7.01 20.63
C ARG A 539 -15.46 7.56 19.46
N PHE A 540 -14.57 6.73 18.88
CA PHE A 540 -13.65 7.10 17.80
C PHE A 540 -13.73 6.08 16.63
N PRO A 541 -14.85 6.07 15.89
CA PRO A 541 -15.10 5.04 14.87
C PRO A 541 -14.13 5.11 13.68
N GLU A 542 -13.49 6.26 13.46
CA GLU A 542 -12.49 6.42 12.39
C GLU A 542 -11.09 5.94 12.80
N CYS A 543 -10.84 5.74 14.10
CA CYS A 543 -9.57 5.24 14.60
C CYS A 543 -9.53 3.70 14.57
N GLY A 544 -8.34 3.13 14.32
CA GLY A 544 -8.13 1.71 14.50
C GLY A 544 -7.93 1.32 15.97
N ILE A 545 -8.10 0.03 16.29
CA ILE A 545 -7.76 -0.53 17.59
C ILE A 545 -6.89 -1.77 17.39
N ILE A 546 -5.76 -1.82 18.05
CA ILE A 546 -4.78 -2.92 17.95
C ILE A 546 -4.42 -3.41 19.36
N LEU A 547 -4.08 -4.68 19.48
CA LEU A 547 -3.62 -5.27 20.75
C LEU A 547 -2.33 -6.08 20.60
N GLY A 548 -1.45 -5.99 21.57
CA GLY A 548 -0.48 -7.03 21.90
C GLY A 548 -1.20 -8.24 22.52
N LEU A 549 -1.88 -9.02 21.68
CA LEU A 549 -2.86 -10.04 22.09
C LEU A 549 -2.26 -11.10 23.02
N SER A 550 -1.04 -11.54 22.75
CA SER A 550 -0.39 -12.65 23.44
C SER A 550 -0.16 -12.41 24.96
N ASN A 551 -0.28 -11.15 25.40
CA ASN A 551 -0.11 -10.77 26.80
C ASN A 551 -1.22 -11.33 27.71
N ILE A 552 -2.46 -11.49 27.21
CA ILE A 552 -3.58 -12.02 28.03
C ILE A 552 -3.27 -13.37 28.68
N SER A 553 -2.47 -14.18 28.03
CA SER A 553 -2.16 -15.57 28.42
C SER A 553 -0.75 -15.75 28.93
N PHE A 554 -0.02 -14.66 29.23
CA PHE A 554 1.35 -14.73 29.70
C PHE A 554 1.43 -15.56 31.01
N GLY A 555 2.39 -16.50 31.08
CA GLY A 555 2.52 -17.42 32.22
C GLY A 555 1.87 -18.80 32.02
N LEU A 556 0.99 -18.98 31.03
CA LEU A 556 0.38 -20.27 30.71
C LEU A 556 1.25 -21.09 29.73
N ARG A 557 0.98 -22.40 29.69
CA ARG A 557 1.62 -23.32 28.73
C ARG A 557 1.20 -23.00 27.27
N PRO A 558 2.01 -23.33 26.25
CA PRO A 558 1.75 -22.96 24.86
C PRO A 558 0.37 -23.38 24.35
N VAL A 559 -0.09 -24.60 24.66
CA VAL A 559 -1.41 -25.13 24.24
C VAL A 559 -2.56 -24.32 24.84
N THR A 560 -2.47 -24.07 26.15
CA THR A 560 -3.45 -23.30 26.91
C THR A 560 -3.51 -21.84 26.41
N ARG A 561 -2.34 -21.26 26.09
CA ARG A 561 -2.23 -19.93 25.48
C ARG A 561 -2.94 -19.85 24.14
N ALA A 562 -2.76 -20.85 23.28
CA ALA A 562 -3.37 -20.85 21.96
C ALA A 562 -4.90 -20.78 22.04
N VAL A 563 -5.51 -21.53 22.96
CA VAL A 563 -6.97 -21.52 23.19
C VAL A 563 -7.40 -20.16 23.75
N LEU A 564 -6.77 -19.70 24.86
CA LEU A 564 -7.15 -18.43 25.49
C LEU A 564 -7.03 -17.23 24.54
N ASN A 565 -5.91 -17.14 23.80
CA ASN A 565 -5.68 -16.09 22.82
C ASN A 565 -6.75 -16.09 21.72
N SER A 566 -7.15 -17.27 21.24
CA SER A 566 -8.15 -17.43 20.18
C SER A 566 -9.55 -17.00 20.63
N VAL A 567 -9.96 -17.41 21.85
CA VAL A 567 -11.24 -17.01 22.42
C VAL A 567 -11.27 -15.51 22.72
N PHE A 568 -10.19 -14.97 23.30
CA PHE A 568 -10.10 -13.54 23.60
C PHE A 568 -10.13 -12.69 22.33
N LEU A 569 -9.41 -13.10 21.27
CA LEU A 569 -9.44 -12.43 19.98
C LEU A 569 -10.85 -12.41 19.35
N HIS A 570 -11.58 -13.52 19.47
CA HIS A 570 -12.97 -13.59 18.98
C HIS A 570 -13.83 -12.50 19.62
N HIS A 571 -13.84 -12.42 20.95
CA HIS A 571 -14.63 -11.42 21.68
C HIS A 571 -14.14 -9.97 21.48
N ALA A 572 -12.83 -9.78 21.28
CA ALA A 572 -12.27 -8.47 21.00
C ALA A 572 -12.73 -7.95 19.62
N ARG A 573 -12.75 -8.83 18.60
CA ARG A 573 -13.24 -8.47 17.26
C ARG A 573 -14.73 -8.07 17.27
N GLU A 574 -15.57 -8.79 17.98
CA GLU A 574 -16.99 -8.45 18.14
C GLU A 574 -17.21 -7.07 18.76
N ARG A 575 -16.20 -6.53 19.48
CA ARG A 575 -16.24 -5.23 20.15
C ARG A 575 -15.51 -4.11 19.39
N GLY A 576 -15.02 -4.40 18.17
CA GLY A 576 -14.42 -3.38 17.31
C GLY A 576 -12.89 -3.42 17.21
N LEU A 577 -12.22 -4.52 17.64
CA LEU A 577 -10.78 -4.70 17.42
C LEU A 577 -10.48 -4.78 15.93
N THR A 578 -9.60 -3.90 15.45
CA THR A 578 -9.16 -3.82 14.05
C THR A 578 -7.99 -4.76 13.77
N GLY A 579 -7.01 -4.82 14.66
CA GLY A 579 -5.77 -5.59 14.46
C GLY A 579 -5.21 -6.19 15.73
N ALA A 580 -4.28 -7.13 15.57
CA ALA A 580 -3.57 -7.73 16.69
C ALA A 580 -2.12 -8.11 16.31
N ILE A 581 -1.19 -7.88 17.24
CA ILE A 581 0.19 -8.35 17.18
C ILE A 581 0.17 -9.78 17.70
N VAL A 582 0.38 -10.75 16.81
CA VAL A 582 0.23 -12.17 17.12
C VAL A 582 1.11 -13.06 16.24
N HIS A 583 1.35 -14.26 16.70
CA HIS A 583 1.84 -15.35 15.86
C HIS A 583 0.63 -16.01 15.15
N ALA A 584 0.41 -15.69 13.87
CA ALA A 584 -0.78 -16.11 13.12
C ALA A 584 -1.09 -17.60 13.22
N SER A 585 -0.08 -18.47 13.11
CA SER A 585 -0.25 -19.93 13.16
C SER A 585 -0.66 -20.49 14.54
N LYS A 586 -0.63 -19.66 15.57
CA LYS A 586 -1.04 -20.06 16.94
C LYS A 586 -2.45 -19.60 17.32
N ILE A 587 -3.12 -18.89 16.45
CA ILE A 587 -4.54 -18.57 16.61
C ILE A 587 -5.33 -19.74 16.03
N LEU A 588 -6.17 -20.35 16.83
CA LEU A 588 -6.97 -21.51 16.44
C LEU A 588 -8.34 -21.06 15.92
N PRO A 589 -8.83 -21.62 14.81
CA PRO A 589 -10.22 -21.43 14.42
C PRO A 589 -11.17 -22.06 15.47
N ARG A 590 -12.36 -21.48 15.61
CA ARG A 590 -13.39 -21.95 16.57
C ARG A 590 -13.64 -23.47 16.45
N THR A 591 -13.57 -24.01 15.24
CA THR A 591 -13.82 -25.42 14.95
C THR A 591 -12.73 -26.38 15.47
N LYS A 592 -11.56 -25.88 15.80
CA LYS A 592 -10.45 -26.67 16.38
C LYS A 592 -10.38 -26.58 17.91
N ILE A 593 -11.31 -25.87 18.55
CA ILE A 593 -11.37 -25.73 20.00
C ILE A 593 -12.62 -26.43 20.51
N ASP A 594 -12.43 -27.40 21.42
CA ASP A 594 -13.55 -28.11 22.08
C ASP A 594 -14.46 -27.12 22.77
N GLU A 595 -15.77 -27.42 22.76
CA GLU A 595 -16.79 -26.57 23.38
C GLU A 595 -16.51 -26.30 24.86
N GLU A 596 -16.09 -27.32 25.61
CA GLU A 596 -15.76 -27.18 27.04
C GLU A 596 -14.54 -26.26 27.24
N LYS A 597 -13.50 -26.41 26.44
CA LYS A 597 -12.29 -25.53 26.48
C LYS A 597 -12.62 -24.10 26.09
N TRP A 598 -13.53 -23.93 25.13
CA TRP A 598 -14.03 -22.61 24.73
C TRP A 598 -14.78 -21.92 25.86
N LEU A 599 -15.79 -22.58 26.43
CA LEU A 599 -16.58 -22.05 27.53
C LEU A 599 -15.73 -21.76 28.78
N ALA A 600 -14.77 -22.63 29.08
CA ALA A 600 -13.86 -22.43 30.21
C ALA A 600 -12.96 -21.20 30.01
N ALA A 601 -12.47 -20.95 28.79
CA ALA A 601 -11.75 -19.72 28.43
C ALA A 601 -12.65 -18.48 28.58
N GLU A 602 -13.91 -18.53 28.13
CA GLU A 602 -14.89 -17.45 28.33
C GLU A 602 -15.14 -17.18 29.82
N TRP A 603 -15.33 -18.22 30.63
CA TRP A 603 -15.51 -18.04 32.07
C TRP A 603 -14.30 -17.36 32.72
N LEU A 604 -13.10 -17.67 32.27
CA LEU A 604 -11.86 -17.02 32.72
C LEU A 604 -11.81 -15.56 32.29
N ILE A 605 -12.06 -15.26 31.00
CA ILE A 605 -12.02 -13.90 30.44
C ILE A 605 -13.03 -12.98 31.12
N PHE A 606 -14.24 -13.47 31.37
CA PHE A 606 -15.34 -12.71 31.97
C PHE A 606 -15.42 -12.86 33.51
N ASP A 607 -14.44 -13.51 34.14
CA ASP A 607 -14.35 -13.73 35.59
C ASP A 607 -15.64 -14.29 36.23
N ARG A 608 -16.19 -15.38 35.65
CA ARG A 608 -17.41 -16.01 36.07
C ARG A 608 -17.23 -16.77 37.41
N ARG A 609 -17.32 -16.05 38.54
CA ARG A 609 -17.13 -16.54 39.91
C ARG A 609 -18.30 -16.17 40.79
N GLY A 610 -18.34 -16.75 42.00
CA GLY A 610 -19.33 -16.42 43.03
C GLY A 610 -20.79 -16.57 42.59
N GLU A 611 -21.54 -15.48 42.57
CA GLU A 611 -22.93 -15.47 42.09
C GLU A 611 -23.04 -15.62 40.55
N ASP A 612 -22.03 -15.16 39.82
CA ASP A 612 -21.98 -15.24 38.35
C ASP A 612 -21.38 -16.54 37.81
N ARG A 613 -21.09 -17.53 38.70
CA ARG A 613 -20.51 -18.80 38.26
C ARG A 613 -21.44 -19.57 37.35
N PRO A 614 -20.93 -20.41 36.46
CA PRO A 614 -21.75 -21.26 35.59
C PRO A 614 -22.64 -22.20 36.38
N GLU A 615 -23.82 -22.50 35.83
CA GLU A 615 -24.77 -23.41 36.42
C GLU A 615 -24.16 -24.81 36.66
N GLY A 616 -24.33 -25.37 37.85
CA GLY A 616 -23.77 -26.68 38.21
C GLY A 616 -22.37 -26.66 38.79
N MET A 617 -21.70 -25.51 38.88
CA MET A 617 -20.39 -25.37 39.51
C MET A 617 -20.47 -25.11 41.00
N ASP A 618 -19.48 -25.59 41.77
CA ASP A 618 -19.39 -25.41 43.22
C ASP A 618 -19.19 -23.92 43.60
N ALA A 619 -19.51 -23.60 44.88
CA ALA A 619 -19.44 -22.21 45.37
C ALA A 619 -18.04 -21.61 45.37
N ASP A 620 -17.01 -22.44 45.39
CA ASP A 620 -15.58 -22.10 45.33
C ASP A 620 -14.97 -22.26 43.92
N PHE A 621 -15.82 -22.34 42.91
CA PHE A 621 -15.38 -22.46 41.50
C PHE A 621 -14.37 -21.37 41.12
N ASP A 622 -13.23 -21.81 40.60
CA ASP A 622 -12.16 -20.95 40.06
C ASP A 622 -11.97 -21.20 38.57
N PRO A 623 -12.36 -20.23 37.67
CA PRO A 623 -12.25 -20.38 36.23
C PRO A 623 -10.82 -20.63 35.74
N LEU A 624 -9.79 -20.05 36.39
CA LEU A 624 -8.39 -20.27 36.02
C LEU A 624 -7.93 -21.69 36.29
N LEU A 625 -8.22 -22.18 37.47
CA LEU A 625 -7.87 -23.58 37.87
C LEU A 625 -8.64 -24.58 37.01
N TYR A 626 -9.90 -24.34 36.75
CA TYR A 626 -10.73 -25.17 35.87
C TYR A 626 -10.16 -25.20 34.46
N PHE A 627 -9.90 -24.02 33.86
CA PHE A 627 -9.36 -23.90 32.50
C PHE A 627 -8.00 -24.61 32.36
N ILE A 628 -7.06 -24.41 33.30
CA ILE A 628 -5.77 -25.10 33.27
C ILE A 628 -5.95 -26.62 33.43
N GLY A 629 -6.89 -27.05 34.24
CA GLY A 629 -7.16 -28.47 34.49
C GLY A 629 -7.66 -29.25 33.28
N LEU A 630 -8.22 -28.57 32.27
CA LEU A 630 -8.64 -29.17 30.99
C LEU A 630 -7.45 -29.53 30.08
N PHE A 631 -6.21 -29.20 30.46
CA PHE A 631 -4.99 -29.45 29.67
C PHE A 631 -4.02 -30.30 30.51
N PRO A 632 -4.08 -31.64 30.48
CA PRO A 632 -3.23 -32.54 31.26
C PRO A 632 -1.75 -32.37 30.98
N GLU A 633 -0.90 -32.77 31.94
CA GLU A 633 0.55 -32.76 31.74
C GLU A 633 0.95 -33.80 30.67
N GLY A 634 1.71 -33.35 29.66
CA GLY A 634 2.17 -34.18 28.54
C GLY A 634 1.46 -33.95 27.23
N GLU A 635 0.38 -33.16 27.18
CA GLU A 635 -0.20 -32.68 25.94
C GLU A 635 0.50 -31.37 25.53
N ASP A 636 1.58 -31.46 24.74
CA ASP A 636 2.24 -30.28 24.14
C ASP A 636 1.65 -29.89 22.76
N ALA A 637 0.62 -30.63 22.32
CA ALA A 637 -0.11 -30.36 21.07
C ALA A 637 -1.62 -30.48 21.32
N VAL A 638 -2.43 -29.66 20.64
CA VAL A 638 -3.88 -29.89 20.51
C VAL A 638 -4.07 -31.30 19.95
N GLU A 639 -4.88 -32.16 20.62
CA GLU A 639 -5.16 -33.51 20.13
C GLU A 639 -5.59 -33.45 18.67
N LYS A 640 -4.77 -33.98 17.79
CA LYS A 640 -5.17 -34.22 16.41
C LYS A 640 -6.22 -35.29 16.42
N VAL A 641 -7.42 -35.01 15.96
CA VAL A 641 -8.37 -36.08 15.62
C VAL A 641 -7.63 -36.99 14.63
N SER A 642 -7.40 -38.25 15.04
CA SER A 642 -6.70 -39.18 14.16
C SER A 642 -7.50 -39.34 12.87
N LEU A 643 -7.00 -38.80 11.78
CA LEU A 643 -7.64 -38.90 10.48
C LEU A 643 -7.84 -40.37 10.08
N GLU A 644 -6.99 -41.28 10.56
CA GLU A 644 -7.05 -42.73 10.29
C GLU A 644 -8.36 -43.39 10.76
N SER A 645 -9.07 -42.77 11.73
CA SER A 645 -10.35 -43.29 12.20
C SER A 645 -11.57 -42.92 11.34
N LEU A 646 -11.38 -42.00 10.39
CA LEU A 646 -12.43 -41.48 9.50
C LEU A 646 -12.50 -42.30 8.18
N PRO A 647 -13.70 -42.39 7.55
CA PRO A 647 -13.82 -42.91 6.19
C PRO A 647 -12.92 -42.15 5.20
N LEU A 648 -12.44 -42.82 4.18
CA LEU A 648 -11.49 -42.28 3.20
C LEU A 648 -11.93 -40.95 2.58
N HIS A 649 -13.21 -40.82 2.22
CA HIS A 649 -13.76 -39.61 1.64
C HIS A 649 -13.78 -38.42 2.63
N GLU A 650 -14.03 -38.69 3.91
CA GLU A 650 -13.96 -37.67 4.96
C GLU A 650 -12.51 -37.28 5.26
N ARG A 651 -11.56 -38.24 5.24
CA ARG A 651 -10.13 -37.94 5.39
C ARG A 651 -9.63 -36.97 4.33
N LEU A 652 -9.98 -37.20 3.06
CA LEU A 652 -9.61 -36.32 1.95
C LEU A 652 -10.15 -34.89 2.15
N GLN A 653 -11.40 -34.76 2.57
CA GLN A 653 -12.00 -33.45 2.85
C GLN A 653 -11.35 -32.78 4.07
N ARG A 654 -11.08 -33.53 5.14
CA ARG A 654 -10.48 -33.01 6.36
C ARG A 654 -9.06 -32.52 6.17
N HIS A 655 -8.22 -33.18 5.39
CA HIS A 655 -6.90 -32.66 5.00
C HIS A 655 -7.00 -31.23 4.45
N ILE A 656 -7.99 -30.97 3.60
CA ILE A 656 -8.23 -29.63 3.04
C ILE A 656 -8.82 -28.68 4.09
N ILE A 657 -9.87 -29.07 4.80
CA ILE A 657 -10.57 -28.21 5.76
C ILE A 657 -9.65 -27.81 6.91
N ASP A 658 -8.85 -28.73 7.40
CA ASP A 658 -7.94 -28.52 8.52
C ASP A 658 -6.57 -27.93 8.11
N GLY A 659 -6.30 -27.89 6.79
CA GLY A 659 -5.04 -27.39 6.25
C GLY A 659 -3.83 -28.25 6.64
N GLU A 660 -4.02 -29.58 6.81
CA GLU A 660 -2.99 -30.49 7.28
C GLU A 660 -2.54 -31.47 6.17
N ASP A 661 -1.25 -31.49 5.85
CA ASP A 661 -0.66 -32.34 4.81
C ASP A 661 -0.02 -33.64 5.37
N ASP A 662 0.03 -33.78 6.69
CA ASP A 662 0.54 -34.98 7.35
C ASP A 662 -0.38 -36.18 7.04
N GLY A 663 0.18 -37.25 6.45
CA GLY A 663 -0.60 -38.41 5.98
C GLY A 663 -1.38 -38.20 4.68
N LEU A 664 -1.31 -37.02 4.05
CA LEU A 664 -1.98 -36.73 2.78
C LEU A 664 -1.51 -37.64 1.63
N PRO A 665 -0.18 -37.92 1.44
CA PRO A 665 0.27 -38.79 0.40
C PRO A 665 -0.33 -40.22 0.50
N GLU A 666 -0.36 -40.79 1.69
CA GLU A 666 -0.92 -42.09 2.00
C GLU A 666 -2.43 -42.15 1.74
N THR A 667 -3.15 -41.12 2.16
CA THR A 667 -4.59 -40.98 1.90
C THR A 667 -4.90 -40.88 0.42
N LEU A 668 -4.08 -40.15 -0.36
CA LEU A 668 -4.23 -40.03 -1.79
C LEU A 668 -3.91 -41.35 -2.51
N ASP A 669 -2.89 -42.10 -2.07
CA ASP A 669 -2.53 -43.41 -2.64
C ASP A 669 -3.62 -44.43 -2.39
N GLU A 670 -4.24 -44.44 -1.19
CA GLU A 670 -5.41 -45.27 -0.90
C GLU A 670 -6.59 -44.90 -1.81
N ALA A 671 -6.86 -43.58 -1.97
CA ALA A 671 -7.93 -43.10 -2.84
C ALA A 671 -7.73 -43.48 -4.32
N LEU A 672 -6.49 -43.44 -4.82
CA LEU A 672 -6.14 -43.83 -6.19
C LEU A 672 -6.39 -45.30 -6.47
N ALA A 673 -6.43 -46.15 -5.44
CA ALA A 673 -6.78 -47.57 -5.62
C ALA A 673 -8.29 -47.76 -5.90
N GLU A 674 -9.13 -46.82 -5.54
CA GLU A 674 -10.60 -46.92 -5.64
C GLU A 674 -11.21 -45.91 -6.64
N MET A 675 -10.54 -44.81 -6.93
CA MET A 675 -11.09 -43.67 -7.67
C MET A 675 -10.09 -43.07 -8.66
N SER A 676 -10.60 -42.47 -9.74
CA SER A 676 -9.75 -41.73 -10.68
C SER A 676 -9.19 -40.44 -10.02
N PRO A 677 -7.98 -39.99 -10.44
CA PRO A 677 -7.44 -38.69 -9.94
C PRO A 677 -8.42 -37.55 -10.08
N LEU A 678 -9.16 -37.46 -11.17
CA LEU A 678 -10.14 -36.43 -11.43
C LEU A 678 -11.35 -36.51 -10.49
N ASP A 679 -11.79 -37.73 -10.15
CA ASP A 679 -12.88 -37.90 -9.16
C ASP A 679 -12.44 -37.49 -7.75
N ILE A 680 -11.22 -37.81 -7.35
CA ILE A 680 -10.64 -37.39 -6.07
C ILE A 680 -10.69 -35.87 -5.96
N ILE A 681 -10.23 -35.16 -6.98
CA ILE A 681 -10.24 -33.69 -7.00
C ILE A 681 -11.66 -33.17 -6.97
N ASN A 682 -12.52 -33.59 -7.90
CA ASN A 682 -13.84 -32.99 -8.10
C ASN A 682 -14.86 -33.34 -7.02
N LYS A 683 -14.84 -34.56 -6.47
CA LYS A 683 -15.85 -35.04 -5.54
C LYS A 683 -15.46 -34.89 -4.07
N HIS A 684 -14.16 -34.78 -3.77
CA HIS A 684 -13.67 -34.77 -2.39
C HIS A 684 -12.85 -33.55 -2.04
N LEU A 685 -11.77 -33.24 -2.77
CA LEU A 685 -10.91 -32.12 -2.42
C LEU A 685 -11.61 -30.77 -2.63
N LEU A 686 -12.36 -30.62 -3.73
CA LEU A 686 -13.15 -29.42 -4.01
C LEU A 686 -14.29 -29.21 -3.01
N GLU A 687 -14.94 -30.28 -2.55
CA GLU A 687 -15.95 -30.17 -1.48
C GLU A 687 -15.33 -29.71 -0.16
N GLY A 688 -14.10 -30.16 0.15
CA GLY A 688 -13.33 -29.62 1.28
C GLY A 688 -13.07 -28.11 1.14
N MET A 689 -12.60 -27.65 -0.03
CA MET A 689 -12.39 -26.23 -0.30
C MET A 689 -13.68 -25.39 -0.25
N LYS A 690 -14.80 -25.96 -0.66
CA LYS A 690 -16.10 -25.28 -0.55
C LYS A 690 -16.51 -25.06 0.91
N VAL A 691 -16.26 -26.04 1.80
CA VAL A 691 -16.47 -25.87 3.25
C VAL A 691 -15.56 -24.77 3.79
N VAL A 692 -14.27 -24.75 3.40
CA VAL A 692 -13.33 -23.68 3.76
C VAL A 692 -13.86 -22.30 3.31
N GLY A 693 -14.37 -22.20 2.08
CA GLY A 693 -14.97 -20.97 1.56
C GLY A 693 -16.19 -20.49 2.38
N VAL A 694 -17.08 -21.40 2.78
CA VAL A 694 -18.23 -21.08 3.65
C VAL A 694 -17.76 -20.62 5.03
N LEU A 695 -16.82 -21.34 5.66
CA LEU A 695 -16.28 -20.99 6.97
C LEU A 695 -15.57 -19.62 6.97
N PHE A 696 -14.87 -19.29 5.87
CA PHE A 696 -14.24 -18.00 5.69
C PHE A 696 -15.28 -16.89 5.49
N GLY A 697 -16.27 -17.11 4.63
CA GLY A 697 -17.35 -16.16 4.38
C GLY A 697 -18.20 -15.84 5.62
N ASP A 698 -18.38 -16.83 6.51
CA ASP A 698 -19.07 -16.69 7.82
C ASP A 698 -18.17 -16.09 8.91
N GLY A 699 -16.90 -15.76 8.61
CA GLY A 699 -15.93 -15.27 9.60
C GLY A 699 -15.46 -16.32 10.62
N ARG A 700 -15.82 -17.58 10.42
CA ARG A 700 -15.49 -18.73 11.31
C ARG A 700 -14.10 -19.31 11.04
N MET A 701 -13.47 -18.95 9.93
CA MET A 701 -12.10 -19.32 9.58
C MET A 701 -11.34 -18.06 9.17
N GLN A 702 -10.10 -17.91 9.66
CA GLN A 702 -9.23 -16.77 9.35
C GLN A 702 -8.42 -17.02 8.06
N LEU A 703 -8.01 -15.95 7.37
CA LEU A 703 -7.26 -16.04 6.11
C LEU A 703 -6.02 -16.96 6.16
N PRO A 704 -5.19 -16.98 7.22
CA PRO A 704 -4.05 -17.91 7.30
C PRO A 704 -4.43 -19.37 7.14
N PHE A 705 -5.58 -19.78 7.69
CA PHE A 705 -6.05 -21.18 7.57
C PHE A 705 -6.58 -21.48 6.17
N VAL A 706 -7.22 -20.50 5.52
CA VAL A 706 -7.60 -20.62 4.12
C VAL A 706 -6.37 -20.81 3.24
N LEU A 707 -5.28 -20.07 3.50
CA LEU A 707 -4.01 -20.23 2.78
C LEU A 707 -3.37 -21.61 3.02
N GLN A 708 -3.42 -22.12 4.25
CA GLN A 708 -2.96 -23.47 4.57
C GLN A 708 -3.79 -24.54 3.83
N SER A 709 -5.11 -24.45 3.86
CA SER A 709 -6.01 -25.33 3.11
C SER A 709 -5.72 -25.30 1.61
N ALA A 710 -5.46 -24.13 1.07
CA ALA A 710 -5.13 -23.93 -0.33
C ALA A 710 -3.76 -24.53 -0.69
N GLU A 711 -2.75 -24.45 0.19
CA GLU A 711 -1.43 -25.06 -0.01
C GLU A 711 -1.53 -26.60 0.03
N VAL A 712 -2.35 -27.18 0.94
CA VAL A 712 -2.63 -28.61 0.98
C VAL A 712 -3.32 -29.06 -0.30
N MET A 713 -4.31 -28.30 -0.79
CA MET A 713 -4.98 -28.55 -2.07
C MET A 713 -3.98 -28.57 -3.23
N LYS A 714 -3.06 -27.60 -3.27
CA LYS A 714 -2.02 -27.52 -4.30
C LYS A 714 -1.10 -28.74 -4.26
N LYS A 715 -0.67 -29.19 -3.08
CA LYS A 715 0.14 -30.41 -2.91
C LYS A 715 -0.59 -31.65 -3.37
N ALA A 716 -1.88 -31.79 -3.02
CA ALA A 716 -2.71 -32.89 -3.45
C ALA A 716 -2.86 -32.96 -4.98
N VAL A 717 -3.16 -31.79 -5.60
CA VAL A 717 -3.28 -31.70 -7.07
C VAL A 717 -1.95 -31.99 -7.77
N ALA A 718 -0.83 -31.44 -7.28
CA ALA A 718 0.49 -31.69 -7.85
C ALA A 718 0.88 -33.19 -7.84
N ARG A 719 0.41 -33.98 -6.84
CA ARG A 719 0.61 -35.45 -6.80
C ARG A 719 -0.29 -36.18 -7.78
N LEU A 720 -1.54 -35.72 -7.97
CA LEU A 720 -2.53 -36.35 -8.83
C LEU A 720 -2.33 -36.02 -10.32
N GLU A 721 -1.87 -34.80 -10.65
CA GLU A 721 -1.71 -34.29 -12.01
C GLU A 721 -0.89 -35.22 -12.95
N PRO A 722 0.26 -35.76 -12.54
CA PRO A 722 1.04 -36.68 -13.40
C PRO A 722 0.32 -38.00 -13.74
N LEU A 723 -0.72 -38.35 -12.96
CA LEU A 723 -1.51 -39.59 -13.10
C LEU A 723 -2.81 -39.34 -13.88
N MET A 724 -3.08 -38.10 -14.26
CA MET A 724 -4.24 -37.74 -15.07
C MET A 724 -3.94 -38.01 -16.54
N GLU A 725 -4.88 -38.64 -17.24
CA GLU A 725 -4.77 -38.84 -18.70
C GLU A 725 -4.83 -37.44 -19.37
N LYS A 726 -3.71 -37.06 -20.00
CA LYS A 726 -3.69 -35.84 -20.83
C LYS A 726 -4.46 -36.14 -22.11
N VAL A 727 -5.54 -35.43 -22.31
CA VAL A 727 -6.22 -35.40 -23.61
C VAL A 727 -5.35 -34.57 -24.54
N GLU A 728 -4.46 -35.27 -25.32
CA GLU A 728 -3.65 -34.60 -26.34
C GLU A 728 -4.52 -34.30 -27.56
N GLY A 729 -4.58 -33.01 -27.91
CA GLY A 729 -5.18 -32.51 -29.14
C GLY A 729 -6.17 -31.36 -28.88
N ASP A 730 -6.26 -30.45 -29.84
CA ASP A 730 -7.33 -29.45 -29.91
C ASP A 730 -8.67 -30.18 -30.07
N THR A 731 -9.36 -30.38 -28.95
CA THR A 731 -10.64 -31.09 -28.91
C THR A 731 -11.79 -30.28 -29.48
N GLY A 732 -11.54 -29.03 -29.92
CA GLY A 732 -12.56 -28.12 -30.46
C GLY A 732 -13.58 -27.61 -29.41
N ARG A 733 -13.33 -27.82 -28.11
CA ARG A 733 -14.25 -27.42 -27.04
C ARG A 733 -14.22 -25.92 -26.69
N GLY A 734 -13.22 -25.19 -27.22
CA GLY A 734 -13.07 -23.76 -27.03
C GLY A 734 -11.81 -23.40 -26.22
N SER A 735 -11.55 -22.09 -26.14
CA SER A 735 -10.36 -21.56 -25.48
C SER A 735 -10.73 -20.39 -24.53
N ILE A 736 -9.95 -20.22 -23.47
CA ILE A 736 -10.18 -19.21 -22.44
C ILE A 736 -8.87 -18.52 -22.07
N VAL A 737 -8.92 -17.17 -21.97
CA VAL A 737 -7.89 -16.39 -21.28
C VAL A 737 -8.23 -16.37 -19.80
N LEU A 738 -7.35 -16.83 -18.94
CA LEU A 738 -7.56 -16.92 -17.49
C LEU A 738 -6.56 -16.03 -16.75
N ALA A 739 -7.08 -15.12 -15.93
CA ALA A 739 -6.29 -14.11 -15.23
C ALA A 739 -6.78 -13.87 -13.79
N THR A 740 -5.86 -13.59 -12.85
CA THR A 740 -6.22 -12.93 -11.61
C THR A 740 -6.15 -11.43 -11.84
N VAL A 741 -7.24 -10.72 -11.48
CA VAL A 741 -7.40 -9.28 -11.75
C VAL A 741 -6.37 -8.40 -11.05
N SER A 742 -6.23 -7.16 -11.51
CA SER A 742 -5.31 -6.18 -10.95
C SER A 742 -5.52 -6.00 -9.44
N GLY A 743 -4.41 -5.92 -8.70
CA GLY A 743 -4.42 -5.78 -7.25
C GLY A 743 -4.59 -7.10 -6.47
N ASP A 744 -4.88 -8.22 -7.13
CA ASP A 744 -5.03 -9.52 -6.47
C ASP A 744 -3.86 -10.47 -6.83
N VAL A 745 -3.31 -11.12 -5.81
CA VAL A 745 -2.16 -12.05 -5.91
C VAL A 745 -2.54 -13.52 -5.76
N HIS A 746 -3.83 -13.79 -5.51
CA HIS A 746 -4.29 -15.14 -5.23
C HIS A 746 -4.46 -15.93 -6.52
N ASP A 747 -3.60 -16.92 -6.74
CA ASP A 747 -3.54 -17.71 -7.97
C ASP A 747 -4.10 -19.14 -7.83
N ILE A 748 -4.30 -19.62 -6.60
CA ILE A 748 -4.64 -21.02 -6.34
C ILE A 748 -5.97 -21.41 -7.00
N GLY A 749 -7.02 -20.62 -6.80
CA GLY A 749 -8.32 -20.88 -7.42
C GLY A 749 -8.25 -20.82 -8.94
N LYS A 750 -7.52 -19.85 -9.49
CA LYS A 750 -7.29 -19.70 -10.93
C LYS A 750 -6.51 -20.88 -11.51
N ASN A 751 -5.42 -21.31 -10.87
CA ASN A 751 -4.60 -22.42 -11.34
C ASN A 751 -5.37 -23.75 -11.25
N LEU A 752 -6.24 -23.90 -10.26
CA LEU A 752 -7.13 -25.06 -10.17
C LEU A 752 -8.13 -25.11 -11.33
N VAL A 753 -8.73 -23.98 -11.69
CA VAL A 753 -9.63 -23.85 -12.84
C VAL A 753 -8.87 -24.16 -14.13
N ASP A 754 -7.62 -23.70 -14.28
CA ASP A 754 -6.75 -24.03 -15.41
C ASP A 754 -6.58 -25.55 -15.56
N ILE A 755 -6.15 -26.22 -14.49
CA ILE A 755 -5.96 -27.68 -14.49
C ILE A 755 -7.26 -28.41 -14.85
N ILE A 756 -8.40 -28.01 -14.26
CA ILE A 756 -9.69 -28.65 -14.54
C ILE A 756 -10.10 -28.46 -15.99
N LEU A 757 -10.03 -27.25 -16.51
CA LEU A 757 -10.43 -26.94 -17.89
C LEU A 757 -9.51 -27.64 -18.90
N THR A 758 -8.19 -27.59 -18.68
CA THR A 758 -7.20 -28.27 -19.56
C THR A 758 -7.44 -29.78 -19.61
N ASN A 759 -7.67 -30.42 -18.45
CA ASN A 759 -7.94 -31.86 -18.42
C ASN A 759 -9.34 -32.24 -18.97
N ASN A 760 -10.25 -31.27 -19.08
CA ASN A 760 -11.53 -31.46 -19.78
C ASN A 760 -11.50 -31.07 -21.26
N GLY A 761 -10.31 -30.77 -21.81
CA GLY A 761 -10.09 -30.60 -23.25
C GLY A 761 -10.36 -29.15 -23.74
N TYR A 762 -10.30 -28.15 -22.85
CA TYR A 762 -10.27 -26.76 -23.23
C TYR A 762 -8.83 -26.25 -23.36
N THR A 763 -8.60 -25.28 -24.23
CA THR A 763 -7.30 -24.59 -24.34
C THR A 763 -7.29 -23.41 -23.37
N VAL A 764 -6.42 -23.45 -22.35
CA VAL A 764 -6.33 -22.40 -21.33
C VAL A 764 -5.08 -21.54 -21.54
N HIS A 765 -5.28 -20.24 -21.70
CA HIS A 765 -4.22 -19.24 -21.77
C HIS A 765 -4.13 -18.53 -20.42
N ASN A 766 -3.43 -19.14 -19.46
CA ASN A 766 -3.24 -18.60 -18.12
C ASN A 766 -2.17 -17.51 -18.15
N ILE A 767 -2.57 -16.25 -18.00
CA ILE A 767 -1.67 -15.08 -18.08
C ILE A 767 -1.16 -14.61 -16.70
N GLY A 768 -1.52 -15.31 -15.62
CA GLY A 768 -0.95 -15.06 -14.29
C GLY A 768 -1.81 -14.18 -13.39
N ILE A 769 -1.15 -13.57 -12.41
CA ILE A 769 -1.76 -12.72 -11.36
C ILE A 769 -1.58 -11.23 -11.66
N LYS A 770 -2.35 -10.36 -10.95
CA LYS A 770 -2.29 -8.88 -11.06
C LYS A 770 -2.47 -8.35 -12.48
N GLN A 771 -3.24 -9.02 -13.30
CA GLN A 771 -3.40 -8.66 -14.70
C GLN A 771 -4.30 -7.45 -14.85
N SER A 772 -3.79 -6.41 -15.53
CA SER A 772 -4.60 -5.26 -15.94
C SER A 772 -5.60 -5.66 -17.03
N LEU A 773 -6.68 -4.87 -17.17
CA LEU A 773 -7.64 -5.07 -18.25
C LEU A 773 -6.96 -5.10 -19.63
N GLN A 774 -5.97 -4.22 -19.85
CA GLN A 774 -5.26 -4.16 -21.12
C GLN A 774 -4.53 -5.47 -21.43
N GLN A 775 -3.85 -6.07 -20.45
CA GLN A 775 -3.17 -7.36 -20.61
C GLN A 775 -4.15 -8.49 -20.93
N ILE A 776 -5.33 -8.49 -20.28
CA ILE A 776 -6.39 -9.45 -20.56
C ILE A 776 -6.90 -9.30 -22.01
N VAL A 777 -7.12 -8.06 -22.46
CA VAL A 777 -7.58 -7.76 -23.82
C VAL A 777 -6.53 -8.11 -24.88
N ASP A 778 -5.27 -7.82 -24.59
CA ASP A 778 -4.15 -8.15 -25.50
C ASP A 778 -3.96 -9.66 -25.63
N ALA A 779 -4.05 -10.38 -24.52
CA ALA A 779 -4.03 -11.85 -24.53
C ALA A 779 -5.21 -12.42 -25.32
N LEU A 780 -6.43 -11.88 -25.14
CA LEU A 780 -7.61 -12.28 -25.91
C LEU A 780 -7.39 -12.11 -27.42
N LYS A 781 -6.87 -10.95 -27.84
CA LYS A 781 -6.59 -10.65 -29.26
C LYS A 781 -5.49 -11.54 -29.83
N THR A 782 -4.42 -11.75 -29.06
CA THR A 782 -3.24 -12.55 -29.50
C THR A 782 -3.58 -14.02 -29.65
N THR A 783 -4.36 -14.57 -28.70
CA THR A 783 -4.70 -16.00 -28.67
C THR A 783 -5.97 -16.33 -29.43
N ASN A 784 -6.77 -15.32 -29.79
CA ASN A 784 -8.11 -15.45 -30.36
C ASN A 784 -9.01 -16.36 -29.50
N ALA A 785 -8.88 -16.25 -28.18
CA ALA A 785 -9.65 -17.08 -27.27
C ALA A 785 -11.15 -16.77 -27.34
N SER A 786 -11.97 -17.76 -27.08
CA SER A 786 -13.43 -17.68 -27.20
C SER A 786 -14.11 -17.16 -25.92
N SER A 787 -13.36 -17.02 -24.82
CA SER A 787 -13.90 -16.55 -23.53
C SER A 787 -12.78 -15.96 -22.64
N ILE A 788 -13.19 -15.23 -21.61
CA ILE A 788 -12.32 -14.64 -20.58
C ILE A 788 -12.75 -15.19 -19.22
N GLY A 789 -11.78 -15.61 -18.39
CA GLY A 789 -11.96 -15.96 -16.99
C GLY A 789 -11.23 -14.97 -16.10
N MET A 790 -11.93 -14.27 -15.22
CA MET A 790 -11.36 -13.38 -14.22
C MET A 790 -11.50 -13.99 -12.83
N SER A 791 -10.41 -14.03 -12.09
CA SER A 791 -10.33 -14.58 -10.74
C SER A 791 -9.88 -13.52 -9.73
N GLY A 792 -10.38 -13.63 -8.49
CA GLY A 792 -9.95 -12.81 -7.37
C GLY A 792 -10.52 -13.32 -6.06
N LEU A 793 -9.76 -13.19 -4.98
CA LEU A 793 -10.16 -13.66 -3.64
C LEU A 793 -10.83 -12.56 -2.82
N LEU A 794 -10.40 -11.30 -3.00
CA LEU A 794 -10.77 -10.17 -2.16
C LEU A 794 -12.08 -9.51 -2.64
N VAL A 795 -12.79 -8.83 -1.73
CA VAL A 795 -13.98 -8.02 -2.08
C VAL A 795 -13.61 -6.93 -3.11
N LYS A 796 -12.46 -6.31 -2.97
CA LYS A 796 -11.92 -5.37 -3.98
C LYS A 796 -11.80 -5.97 -5.37
N SER A 797 -11.43 -7.23 -5.48
CA SER A 797 -11.31 -7.91 -6.77
C SER A 797 -12.66 -7.98 -7.48
N VAL A 798 -13.77 -8.07 -6.74
CA VAL A 798 -15.13 -8.02 -7.29
C VAL A 798 -15.40 -6.65 -7.92
N THR A 799 -15.02 -5.56 -7.26
CA THR A 799 -15.14 -4.20 -7.81
C THR A 799 -14.29 -4.01 -9.08
N VAL A 800 -13.07 -4.55 -9.09
CA VAL A 800 -12.20 -4.53 -10.29
C VAL A 800 -12.83 -5.35 -11.42
N MET A 801 -13.43 -6.51 -11.12
CA MET A 801 -14.15 -7.31 -12.12
C MET A 801 -15.33 -6.54 -12.70
N GLU A 802 -16.11 -5.84 -11.88
CA GLU A 802 -17.22 -4.98 -12.34
C GLU A 802 -16.72 -3.87 -13.27
N GLN A 803 -15.66 -3.17 -12.89
CA GLN A 803 -15.05 -2.14 -13.73
C GLN A 803 -14.51 -2.71 -15.04
N ASN A 804 -13.86 -3.87 -14.98
CA ASN A 804 -13.35 -4.55 -16.17
C ASN A 804 -14.48 -4.96 -17.12
N LEU A 805 -15.61 -5.48 -16.61
CA LEU A 805 -16.78 -5.83 -17.43
C LEU A 805 -17.35 -4.60 -18.12
N LYS A 806 -17.51 -3.49 -17.41
CA LYS A 806 -17.98 -2.24 -17.99
C LYS A 806 -17.05 -1.76 -19.11
N SER A 807 -15.76 -1.78 -18.87
CA SER A 807 -14.76 -1.37 -19.86
C SER A 807 -14.67 -2.33 -21.06
N LEU A 808 -14.86 -3.65 -20.86
CA LEU A 808 -14.94 -4.62 -21.95
C LEU A 808 -16.15 -4.33 -22.85
N ASN A 809 -17.29 -3.99 -22.26
CA ASN A 809 -18.49 -3.58 -23.01
C ASN A 809 -18.23 -2.28 -23.81
N ASP A 810 -17.58 -1.28 -23.20
CA ASP A 810 -17.23 -0.01 -23.85
C ASP A 810 -16.25 -0.23 -25.02
N LEU A 811 -15.38 -1.23 -24.93
CA LEU A 811 -14.47 -1.65 -26.00
C LEU A 811 -15.13 -2.52 -27.07
N GLY A 812 -16.43 -2.85 -26.94
CA GLY A 812 -17.17 -3.70 -27.86
C GLY A 812 -16.75 -5.17 -27.84
N ILE A 813 -16.15 -5.64 -26.75
CA ILE A 813 -15.74 -7.05 -26.58
C ILE A 813 -16.95 -7.84 -26.08
N THR A 814 -17.42 -8.80 -26.88
CA THR A 814 -18.67 -9.56 -26.65
C THR A 814 -18.44 -11.03 -26.31
N VAL A 815 -17.20 -11.46 -26.10
CA VAL A 815 -16.92 -12.83 -25.68
C VAL A 815 -17.50 -13.10 -24.29
N PRO A 816 -17.93 -14.34 -23.98
CA PRO A 816 -18.37 -14.71 -22.65
C PRO A 816 -17.29 -14.43 -21.60
N VAL A 817 -17.70 -13.84 -20.46
CA VAL A 817 -16.83 -13.60 -19.33
C VAL A 817 -17.29 -14.44 -18.15
N ILE A 818 -16.37 -15.21 -17.57
CA ILE A 818 -16.59 -16.04 -16.39
C ILE A 818 -15.88 -15.38 -15.22
N LEU A 819 -16.62 -15.18 -14.15
CA LEU A 819 -16.08 -14.58 -12.92
C LEU A 819 -15.97 -15.65 -11.84
N GLY A 820 -14.85 -15.67 -11.10
CA GLY A 820 -14.62 -16.59 -10.01
C GLY A 820 -13.89 -15.92 -8.85
N GLY A 821 -14.22 -16.36 -7.63
CA GLY A 821 -13.55 -15.87 -6.42
C GLY A 821 -14.39 -16.07 -5.17
N ALA A 822 -13.73 -16.22 -4.01
CA ALA A 822 -14.40 -16.50 -2.75
C ALA A 822 -15.31 -15.36 -2.26
N ALA A 823 -14.96 -14.11 -2.57
CA ALA A 823 -15.78 -12.94 -2.22
C ALA A 823 -16.95 -12.70 -3.19
N LEU A 824 -16.96 -13.36 -4.36
CA LEU A 824 -17.99 -13.19 -5.36
C LEU A 824 -19.20 -14.07 -5.05
N THR A 825 -20.28 -13.49 -4.56
CA THR A 825 -21.53 -14.24 -4.35
C THR A 825 -22.30 -14.39 -5.67
N ARG A 826 -23.05 -15.50 -5.80
CA ARG A 826 -23.93 -15.74 -6.96
C ARG A 826 -24.94 -14.61 -7.15
N PHE A 827 -25.48 -14.09 -6.07
CA PHE A 827 -26.43 -12.96 -6.09
C PHE A 827 -25.79 -11.69 -6.69
N HIS A 828 -24.54 -11.40 -6.31
CA HIS A 828 -23.81 -10.24 -6.83
C HIS A 828 -23.53 -10.41 -8.32
N ALA A 829 -23.01 -11.59 -8.72
CA ALA A 829 -22.69 -11.88 -10.12
C ALA A 829 -23.93 -11.86 -11.04
N GLU A 830 -25.09 -12.34 -10.56
CA GLU A 830 -26.31 -12.44 -11.40
C GLU A 830 -27.16 -11.16 -11.43
N LYS A 831 -27.01 -10.25 -10.42
CA LYS A 831 -27.92 -9.09 -10.29
C LYS A 831 -27.22 -7.73 -10.38
N ARG A 832 -25.92 -7.66 -10.20
CA ARG A 832 -25.15 -6.41 -10.23
C ARG A 832 -24.12 -6.35 -11.35
N LEU A 833 -23.59 -7.49 -11.76
CA LEU A 833 -22.67 -7.63 -12.88
C LEU A 833 -23.37 -8.14 -14.12
#